data_0c61eafa484f24fb4cdc0107101a0cfe
#
_entry.id   0c61eafa484f24fb4cdc0107101a0cfe
#
_cell.length_a   1.000
_cell.length_b   1.000
_cell.length_c   1.000
_cell.angle_alpha   90.00
_cell.angle_beta   90.00
_cell.angle_gamma   90.00
#
_symmetry.space_group_name_H-M   'P 1'
#
loop_
_entity.id
_entity.type
_entity.pdbx_description
1 polymer ?
#
loop_
_entity_poly.entity_id
_entity_poly.type
_entity_poly.pdbx_seq_one_letter_code
_entity_poly.pdbx_strand_id
1 'polypeptide(L)'
;MTFPLPPGARRLWFLEAFADGAPLHNNPAVFRLTGTVSVDALQRAADLVVARHPVLRTTFDEVDGEPVGRVGPVGAADVVVRTVPSASASASASASASADAADAAAEAFAAQAAREPFDLRTGPLFRIRLGRITPTDHVLVINTHHAVVDGTSLLVLCGEISALYADPARPLPDPGAPPDGVDDDPSRRVSDLDGAPDLLTLPTDRPRPRMRAFRGELRRHAVPDGLTARVDALARATRATRFVVLQAAYAATLGTTAGQDDIVVATLWSGRPGPEFAGVVGMFVNPVPLRVGIGGDPTFRELVARVRRSVAAGLGSAAVPFDRIVEAVGASRDPSHAPLCQAHLVMQDPPEVVFPGVRVDRMLPDTGTADVDLSLMVESGGAEMAVVTEHDMDLFDDATVDGFVGRLLSLVERACADPDGRLSALTAGTSVVAASVAGPAAAPAPSTVLEMIRFGADGLAAGELSYAELERRSAALASVLRAKGAGPEAWVAVDLPRGTDLVVAILGIWRAGAVYVPVEPLWPEPRRRAVTEAARVVLTEIPDLPEEFERVDPGITPDSLAYVFHTSGSTGRPKAVGVPHRAVAEMLARSTALVGLGAGDVVAAMVSPAFDISVWELVGPLTVGARVAAIPPEIVVDGPALARRLMAEAVTVVQVTPSVWAVLVAAGGVPDCVRVRVSIGEVLTPELAGSLGGAELWNTYGPTETTIWSTAERVHPGSRFGIGGPLDGVAAYLLNAGLRPVDDDVVGEVYLGGFPLARGYLGAPGEPRRRLLPVRRPFPGG
;
A
#
# COMPACT_ATOMS: atom_id res chain seq x y z
N MET A 1 -32.41 18.55 32.43
CA MET A 1 -31.12 18.57 33.12
C MET A 1 -30.04 18.43 32.04
N THR A 2 -29.08 19.35 32.03
CA THR A 2 -27.96 19.31 31.09
C THR A 2 -26.72 18.77 31.82
N PHE A 3 -25.86 18.04 31.09
CA PHE A 3 -24.62 17.47 31.60
C PHE A 3 -23.53 17.49 30.52
N PRO A 4 -22.23 17.56 30.88
CA PRO A 4 -21.14 17.48 29.93
C PRO A 4 -21.09 16.07 29.27
N LEU A 5 -20.72 16.03 27.97
CA LEU A 5 -20.61 14.74 27.28
C LEU A 5 -19.42 13.92 27.79
N PRO A 6 -19.60 12.60 27.95
CA PRO A 6 -18.47 11.69 28.11
C PRO A 6 -17.50 11.83 26.91
N PRO A 7 -16.18 11.58 27.10
CA PRO A 7 -15.17 11.77 26.05
C PRO A 7 -15.52 11.04 24.73
N GLY A 8 -15.98 9.79 24.82
CA GLY A 8 -16.41 9.03 23.64
C GLY A 8 -17.57 9.68 22.89
N ALA A 9 -18.63 10.10 23.58
CA ALA A 9 -19.77 10.78 22.98
C ALA A 9 -19.39 12.14 22.38
N ARG A 10 -18.48 12.89 23.05
CA ARG A 10 -17.96 14.17 22.56
C ARG A 10 -17.19 13.98 21.24
N ARG A 11 -16.34 12.95 21.14
CA ARG A 11 -15.62 12.62 19.91
C ARG A 11 -16.60 12.34 18.77
N LEU A 12 -17.60 11.48 18.98
CA LEU A 12 -18.59 11.14 17.97
C LEU A 12 -19.41 12.34 17.53
N TRP A 13 -19.76 13.23 18.46
CA TRP A 13 -20.48 14.49 18.14
C TRP A 13 -19.68 15.38 17.19
N PHE A 14 -18.35 15.50 17.39
CA PHE A 14 -17.47 16.22 16.46
C PHE A 14 -17.36 15.52 15.11
N LEU A 15 -17.24 14.20 15.07
CA LEU A 15 -17.12 13.46 13.82
C LEU A 15 -18.39 13.54 12.96
N GLU A 16 -19.56 13.56 13.58
CA GLU A 16 -20.84 13.78 12.88
C GLU A 16 -20.88 15.09 12.09
N ALA A 17 -20.19 16.14 12.56
CA ALA A 17 -20.10 17.40 11.84
C ALA A 17 -19.37 17.27 10.48
N PHE A 18 -18.54 16.24 10.31
CA PHE A 18 -17.81 15.94 9.06
C PHE A 18 -18.48 14.86 8.21
N ALA A 19 -19.49 14.17 8.76
CA ALA A 19 -20.12 13.05 8.09
C ALA A 19 -21.17 13.47 7.03
N ASP A 20 -21.45 14.76 6.89
CA ASP A 20 -22.39 15.36 5.91
C ASP A 20 -23.76 14.62 5.84
N GLY A 21 -24.27 14.19 7.01
CA GLY A 21 -25.53 13.45 7.12
C GLY A 21 -25.44 11.95 6.79
N ALA A 22 -24.24 11.40 6.58
CA ALA A 22 -24.06 9.96 6.50
C ALA A 22 -24.37 9.30 7.85
N PRO A 23 -24.94 8.07 7.88
CA PRO A 23 -25.31 7.37 9.12
C PRO A 23 -24.07 6.72 9.79
N LEU A 24 -22.97 7.47 9.89
CA LEU A 24 -21.64 6.96 10.30
C LEU A 24 -21.67 6.24 11.65
N HIS A 25 -22.43 6.77 12.60
CA HIS A 25 -22.46 6.23 13.94
C HIS A 25 -23.81 5.55 14.27
N ASN A 26 -24.53 5.08 13.27
CA ASN A 26 -25.65 4.18 13.51
C ASN A 26 -25.13 2.84 14.04
N ASN A 27 -25.76 2.33 15.09
CA ASN A 27 -25.38 1.07 15.75
C ASN A 27 -26.60 0.12 15.76
N PRO A 28 -26.89 -0.55 14.62
CA PRO A 28 -28.06 -1.42 14.46
C PRO A 28 -27.79 -2.85 14.90
N ALA A 29 -28.83 -3.49 15.49
CA ALA A 29 -28.97 -4.93 15.60
C ALA A 29 -30.12 -5.39 14.70
N VAL A 30 -29.89 -6.37 13.81
CA VAL A 30 -30.83 -6.79 12.79
C VAL A 30 -31.13 -8.27 12.91
N PHE A 31 -32.46 -8.63 12.88
CA PHE A 31 -32.94 -9.99 13.06
C PHE A 31 -34.04 -10.34 12.06
N ARG A 32 -33.98 -11.53 11.47
CA ARG A 32 -35.10 -12.16 10.79
C ARG A 32 -35.94 -12.93 11.82
N LEU A 33 -37.24 -12.71 11.83
CA LEU A 33 -38.15 -13.31 12.78
C LEU A 33 -39.13 -14.19 12.05
N THR A 34 -39.15 -15.50 12.34
CA THR A 34 -40.14 -16.45 11.78
C THR A 34 -41.10 -16.88 12.88
N GLY A 35 -42.34 -16.47 12.77
CA GLY A 35 -43.38 -16.70 13.76
C GLY A 35 -44.30 -15.49 13.93
N THR A 36 -45.26 -15.55 14.83
CA THR A 36 -46.19 -14.44 15.11
C THR A 36 -45.57 -13.46 16.09
N VAL A 37 -45.37 -12.22 15.67
CA VAL A 37 -44.82 -11.12 16.48
C VAL A 37 -45.94 -10.21 16.96
N SER A 38 -46.04 -10.02 18.29
CA SER A 38 -46.97 -9.07 18.89
C SER A 38 -46.38 -7.66 18.88
N VAL A 39 -46.92 -6.79 18.03
CA VAL A 39 -46.48 -5.37 17.94
C VAL A 39 -46.70 -4.64 19.27
N ASP A 40 -47.86 -4.91 19.93
CA ASP A 40 -48.18 -4.26 21.21
C ASP A 40 -47.24 -4.70 22.32
N ALA A 41 -46.77 -5.96 22.34
CA ALA A 41 -45.77 -6.42 23.31
C ALA A 41 -44.41 -5.78 23.04
N LEU A 42 -44.04 -5.66 21.77
CA LEU A 42 -42.77 -4.99 21.35
C LEU A 42 -42.78 -3.50 21.72
N GLN A 43 -43.89 -2.79 21.47
CA GLN A 43 -44.04 -1.38 21.86
C GLN A 43 -43.91 -1.23 23.38
N ARG A 44 -44.67 -2.03 24.16
CA ARG A 44 -44.58 -1.95 25.64
C ARG A 44 -43.17 -2.24 26.16
N ALA A 45 -42.49 -3.24 25.61
CA ALA A 45 -41.12 -3.54 25.99
C ALA A 45 -40.17 -2.36 25.68
N ALA A 46 -40.28 -1.76 24.51
CA ALA A 46 -39.52 -0.60 24.13
C ALA A 46 -39.78 0.62 25.01
N ASP A 47 -41.04 0.89 25.34
CA ASP A 47 -41.44 2.00 26.23
C ASP A 47 -40.85 1.85 27.62
N LEU A 48 -40.85 0.62 28.18
CA LEU A 48 -40.27 0.31 29.48
C LEU A 48 -38.73 0.49 29.47
N VAL A 49 -38.06 0.07 28.39
CA VAL A 49 -36.60 0.24 28.23
C VAL A 49 -36.26 1.72 28.11
N VAL A 50 -36.99 2.52 27.32
CA VAL A 50 -36.77 3.97 27.17
C VAL A 50 -37.03 4.71 28.50
N ALA A 51 -38.07 4.29 29.27
CA ALA A 51 -38.32 4.87 30.58
C ALA A 51 -37.20 4.57 31.57
N ARG A 52 -36.67 3.33 31.53
CA ARG A 52 -35.63 2.84 32.41
C ARG A 52 -34.25 3.50 32.20
N HIS A 53 -33.86 3.75 30.96
CA HIS A 53 -32.53 4.27 30.61
C HIS A 53 -32.61 5.75 30.15
N PRO A 54 -32.24 6.73 31.02
CA PRO A 54 -32.29 8.16 30.66
C PRO A 54 -31.47 8.50 29.42
N VAL A 55 -30.37 7.78 29.15
CA VAL A 55 -29.48 8.02 28.01
C VAL A 55 -30.20 7.83 26.67
N LEU A 56 -31.22 6.95 26.57
CA LEU A 56 -32.02 6.75 25.36
C LEU A 56 -32.97 7.93 25.04
N ARG A 57 -33.16 8.83 26.01
CA ARG A 57 -33.95 10.08 25.89
C ARG A 57 -33.06 11.33 25.86
N THR A 58 -31.75 11.11 25.69
CA THR A 58 -30.77 12.19 25.62
C THR A 58 -30.65 12.69 24.18
N THR A 59 -30.61 14.01 24.04
CA THR A 59 -30.23 14.72 22.82
C THR A 59 -29.02 15.61 23.12
N PHE A 60 -28.35 16.05 22.08
CA PHE A 60 -27.13 16.84 22.21
C PHE A 60 -27.36 18.28 21.69
N ASP A 61 -26.84 19.24 22.43
CA ASP A 61 -26.96 20.67 22.12
C ASP A 61 -25.56 21.31 22.31
N GLU A 62 -25.42 22.55 21.93
CA GLU A 62 -24.21 23.34 22.11
C GLU A 62 -24.48 24.54 23.03
N VAL A 63 -23.67 24.66 24.06
CA VAL A 63 -23.73 25.79 24.99
C VAL A 63 -22.33 26.37 25.11
N ASP A 64 -22.18 27.65 24.78
CA ASP A 64 -20.91 28.40 24.84
C ASP A 64 -19.76 27.70 24.02
N GLY A 65 -20.11 27.04 22.89
CA GLY A 65 -19.18 26.35 22.03
C GLY A 65 -18.83 24.93 22.50
N GLU A 66 -19.41 24.43 23.59
CA GLU A 66 -19.18 23.09 24.11
C GLU A 66 -20.44 22.22 23.97
N PRO A 67 -20.30 20.96 23.52
CA PRO A 67 -21.40 20.02 23.39
C PRO A 67 -21.90 19.55 24.77
N VAL A 68 -23.18 19.58 24.97
CA VAL A 68 -23.87 19.17 26.22
C VAL A 68 -24.98 18.17 25.93
N GLY A 69 -25.16 17.19 26.82
CA GLY A 69 -26.30 16.28 26.80
C GLY A 69 -27.50 16.86 27.54
N ARG A 70 -28.71 16.62 27.00
CA ARG A 70 -29.99 17.03 27.62
C ARG A 70 -30.93 15.84 27.70
N VAL A 71 -31.28 15.41 28.90
CA VAL A 71 -32.25 14.32 29.09
C VAL A 71 -33.69 14.87 28.92
N GLY A 72 -34.40 14.28 27.98
CA GLY A 72 -35.81 14.55 27.71
C GLY A 72 -36.77 13.86 28.70
N PRO A 73 -38.10 14.19 28.66
CA PRO A 73 -39.11 13.51 29.43
C PRO A 73 -39.25 12.06 29.03
N VAL A 74 -39.88 11.24 29.89
CA VAL A 74 -40.30 9.90 29.52
C VAL A 74 -41.45 10.00 28.51
N GLY A 75 -41.32 9.30 27.38
CA GLY A 75 -42.27 9.27 26.29
C GLY A 75 -42.34 7.86 25.69
N ALA A 76 -43.20 7.68 24.71
CA ALA A 76 -43.25 6.42 23.95
C ALA A 76 -41.99 6.22 23.11
N ALA A 77 -41.52 4.98 23.00
CA ALA A 77 -40.44 4.61 22.11
C ALA A 77 -40.84 4.76 20.63
N ASP A 78 -39.90 5.10 19.77
CA ASP A 78 -40.12 5.17 18.33
C ASP A 78 -40.09 3.77 17.71
N VAL A 79 -41.29 3.12 17.74
CA VAL A 79 -41.48 1.80 17.12
C VAL A 79 -42.38 1.96 15.90
N VAL A 80 -41.84 1.69 14.70
CA VAL A 80 -42.56 1.80 13.45
C VAL A 80 -42.68 0.45 12.77
N VAL A 81 -43.90 0.07 12.40
CA VAL A 81 -44.18 -1.15 11.63
C VAL A 81 -44.45 -0.77 10.18
N ARG A 82 -43.75 -1.42 9.25
CA ARG A 82 -43.94 -1.23 7.81
C ARG A 82 -44.23 -2.55 7.12
N THR A 83 -45.19 -2.57 6.19
CA THR A 83 -45.34 -3.69 5.27
C THR A 83 -44.25 -3.62 4.22
N VAL A 84 -43.46 -4.68 4.09
CA VAL A 84 -42.39 -4.79 3.09
C VAL A 84 -43.00 -5.48 1.86
N PRO A 85 -43.11 -4.80 0.71
CA PRO A 85 -43.59 -5.43 -0.50
C PRO A 85 -42.55 -6.46 -0.96
N SER A 86 -42.79 -7.74 -0.79
CA SER A 86 -42.12 -8.74 -1.60
C SER A 86 -42.68 -8.63 -3.01
N ALA A 87 -41.84 -8.58 -4.04
CA ALA A 87 -42.33 -8.63 -5.42
C ALA A 87 -43.30 -9.80 -5.53
N SER A 88 -44.57 -9.50 -5.83
CA SER A 88 -45.61 -10.52 -5.92
C SER A 88 -45.17 -11.54 -6.95
N ALA A 89 -44.86 -12.75 -6.49
CA ALA A 89 -44.61 -13.86 -7.38
C ALA A 89 -45.83 -13.91 -8.32
N SER A 90 -45.62 -13.75 -9.61
CA SER A 90 -46.66 -14.11 -10.59
C SER A 90 -47.09 -15.54 -10.26
N ALA A 91 -48.34 -15.89 -10.45
CA ALA A 91 -48.91 -17.19 -10.10
C ALA A 91 -48.16 -18.41 -10.72
N SER A 92 -47.06 -18.19 -11.43
CA SER A 92 -46.18 -19.16 -12.07
C SER A 92 -44.74 -19.21 -11.49
N ALA A 93 -44.41 -18.44 -10.45
CA ALA A 93 -43.05 -18.47 -9.87
C ALA A 93 -42.87 -19.74 -9.01
N SER A 94 -41.67 -20.34 -9.10
CA SER A 94 -41.33 -21.49 -8.23
C SER A 94 -41.21 -21.04 -6.76
N ALA A 95 -41.39 -21.97 -5.83
CA ALA A 95 -41.26 -21.67 -4.38
C ALA A 95 -39.88 -21.09 -4.03
N SER A 96 -38.80 -21.48 -4.73
CA SER A 96 -37.48 -20.93 -4.57
C SER A 96 -37.38 -19.45 -5.00
N ALA A 97 -37.95 -19.08 -6.13
CA ALA A 97 -37.95 -17.68 -6.59
C ALA A 97 -38.79 -16.78 -5.66
N SER A 98 -39.80 -17.33 -4.99
CA SER A 98 -40.56 -16.62 -3.96
C SER A 98 -39.75 -16.42 -2.66
N ALA A 99 -38.95 -17.40 -2.27
CA ALA A 99 -38.06 -17.31 -1.10
C ALA A 99 -36.92 -16.29 -1.34
N ASP A 100 -36.27 -16.38 -2.50
CA ASP A 100 -35.19 -15.43 -2.89
C ASP A 100 -35.71 -13.97 -2.93
N ALA A 101 -36.93 -13.75 -3.43
CA ALA A 101 -37.55 -12.42 -3.42
C ALA A 101 -37.87 -11.91 -2.00
N ALA A 102 -38.28 -12.82 -1.10
CA ALA A 102 -38.52 -12.47 0.30
C ALA A 102 -37.21 -12.13 1.05
N ASP A 103 -36.13 -12.86 0.75
CA ASP A 103 -34.83 -12.61 1.33
C ASP A 103 -34.27 -11.28 0.86
N ALA A 104 -34.29 -10.99 -0.44
CA ALA A 104 -33.88 -9.70 -0.99
C ALA A 104 -34.71 -8.52 -0.43
N ALA A 105 -35.99 -8.71 -0.24
CA ALA A 105 -36.89 -7.70 0.38
C ALA A 105 -36.52 -7.47 1.85
N ALA A 106 -36.15 -8.54 2.57
CA ALA A 106 -35.71 -8.48 3.95
C ALA A 106 -34.40 -7.69 4.08
N GLU A 107 -33.41 -8.00 3.24
CA GLU A 107 -32.10 -7.33 3.21
C GLU A 107 -32.23 -5.84 2.86
N ALA A 108 -33.03 -5.52 1.83
CA ALA A 108 -33.30 -4.13 1.43
C ALA A 108 -33.95 -3.32 2.55
N PHE A 109 -34.96 -3.90 3.26
CA PHE A 109 -35.57 -3.25 4.41
C PHE A 109 -34.60 -3.06 5.56
N ALA A 110 -33.81 -4.10 5.87
CA ALA A 110 -32.79 -4.06 6.92
C ALA A 110 -31.76 -2.94 6.67
N ALA A 111 -31.19 -2.88 5.47
CA ALA A 111 -30.24 -1.85 5.06
C ALA A 111 -30.87 -0.45 5.11
N GLN A 112 -32.08 -0.27 4.59
CA GLN A 112 -32.77 1.02 4.66
C GLN A 112 -32.98 1.49 6.11
N ALA A 113 -33.42 0.59 7.00
CA ALA A 113 -33.70 0.94 8.40
C ALA A 113 -32.41 1.14 9.21
N ALA A 114 -31.33 0.41 8.90
CA ALA A 114 -30.02 0.60 9.51
C ALA A 114 -29.38 1.93 9.12
N ARG A 115 -29.58 2.38 7.87
CA ARG A 115 -29.04 3.63 7.32
C ARG A 115 -29.91 4.87 7.60
N GLU A 116 -31.08 4.74 8.24
CA GLU A 116 -31.93 5.90 8.56
C GLU A 116 -31.18 6.85 9.50
N PRO A 117 -30.84 8.10 9.08
CA PRO A 117 -29.99 8.98 9.85
C PRO A 117 -30.66 9.45 11.16
N PHE A 118 -29.86 9.71 12.19
CA PHE A 118 -30.29 10.32 13.42
C PHE A 118 -29.99 11.83 13.41
N ASP A 119 -30.87 12.61 14.03
CA ASP A 119 -30.59 14.00 14.37
C ASP A 119 -30.25 14.08 15.86
N LEU A 120 -29.00 14.40 16.16
CA LEU A 120 -28.49 14.47 17.53
C LEU A 120 -29.18 15.54 18.37
N ARG A 121 -29.71 16.61 17.75
CA ARG A 121 -30.34 17.75 18.43
C ARG A 121 -31.79 17.50 18.80
N THR A 122 -32.50 16.79 17.94
CA THR A 122 -33.93 16.57 18.12
C THR A 122 -34.27 15.14 18.59
N GLY A 123 -33.44 14.15 18.27
CA GLY A 123 -33.68 12.75 18.58
C GLY A 123 -34.97 12.19 17.93
N PRO A 124 -35.54 11.07 18.42
CA PRO A 124 -34.95 10.14 19.40
C PRO A 124 -33.74 9.39 18.84
N LEU A 125 -32.73 9.11 19.69
CA LEU A 125 -31.49 8.41 19.33
C LEU A 125 -31.57 6.88 19.53
N PHE A 126 -32.78 6.37 19.74
CA PHE A 126 -33.15 4.97 19.81
C PHE A 126 -34.44 4.76 19.02
N ARG A 127 -34.47 3.80 18.12
CA ARG A 127 -35.66 3.46 17.32
C ARG A 127 -35.71 1.97 17.00
N ILE A 128 -36.97 1.47 16.82
CA ILE A 128 -37.23 0.12 16.36
C ILE A 128 -38.00 0.18 15.06
N ARG A 129 -37.59 -0.61 14.08
CA ARG A 129 -38.27 -0.78 12.79
C ARG A 129 -38.63 -2.26 12.62
N LEU A 130 -39.91 -2.56 12.46
CA LEU A 130 -40.40 -3.90 12.19
C LEU A 130 -40.95 -3.95 10.76
N GLY A 131 -40.22 -4.61 9.86
CA GLY A 131 -40.68 -4.94 8.50
C GLY A 131 -41.51 -6.21 8.50
N ARG A 132 -42.76 -6.15 8.04
CA ARG A 132 -43.64 -7.32 7.87
C ARG A 132 -43.63 -7.75 6.42
N ILE A 133 -43.01 -8.91 6.11
CA ILE A 133 -42.95 -9.50 4.77
C ILE A 133 -44.19 -10.39 4.56
N THR A 134 -44.48 -11.24 5.54
CA THR A 134 -45.69 -12.05 5.61
C THR A 134 -46.26 -11.96 7.04
N PRO A 135 -47.48 -12.56 7.34
CA PRO A 135 -47.96 -12.61 8.71
C PRO A 135 -47.03 -13.31 9.72
N THR A 136 -46.13 -14.17 9.24
CA THR A 136 -45.23 -14.97 10.07
C THR A 136 -43.75 -14.76 9.73
N ASP A 137 -43.44 -13.78 8.91
CA ASP A 137 -42.08 -13.49 8.49
C ASP A 137 -41.81 -11.99 8.56
N HIS A 138 -40.85 -11.60 9.40
CA HIS A 138 -40.59 -10.21 9.72
C HIS A 138 -39.08 -9.92 9.78
N VAL A 139 -38.71 -8.65 9.64
CA VAL A 139 -37.37 -8.15 9.93
C VAL A 139 -37.47 -7.14 11.06
N LEU A 140 -36.70 -7.36 12.13
CA LEU A 140 -36.58 -6.43 13.26
C LEU A 140 -35.24 -5.71 13.18
N VAL A 141 -35.28 -4.39 13.19
CA VAL A 141 -34.10 -3.54 13.31
C VAL A 141 -34.21 -2.72 14.59
N ILE A 142 -33.32 -2.93 15.53
CA ILE A 142 -33.13 -2.11 16.72
C ILE A 142 -31.94 -1.21 16.41
N ASN A 143 -32.16 0.08 16.17
CA ASN A 143 -31.14 1.02 15.77
C ASN A 143 -30.95 2.10 16.83
N THR A 144 -29.69 2.39 17.17
CA THR A 144 -29.29 3.40 18.14
C THR A 144 -28.20 4.26 17.56
N HIS A 145 -28.09 5.50 18.03
CA HIS A 145 -26.89 6.28 17.73
C HIS A 145 -25.76 5.92 18.69
N HIS A 146 -24.56 5.72 18.18
CA HIS A 146 -23.42 5.24 18.98
C HIS A 146 -23.02 6.24 20.09
N ALA A 147 -23.31 7.52 19.96
CA ALA A 147 -23.07 8.51 21.02
C ALA A 147 -23.86 8.26 22.32
N VAL A 148 -24.93 7.46 22.28
CA VAL A 148 -25.73 7.10 23.44
C VAL A 148 -25.70 5.60 23.79
N VAL A 149 -25.28 4.73 22.86
CA VAL A 149 -25.27 3.27 23.05
C VAL A 149 -24.04 2.66 22.41
N ASP A 150 -23.16 2.09 23.20
CA ASP A 150 -22.03 1.27 22.69
C ASP A 150 -22.45 -0.19 22.42
N GLY A 151 -21.55 -1.00 21.88
CA GLY A 151 -21.83 -2.40 21.54
C GLY A 151 -22.27 -3.22 22.76
N THR A 152 -21.64 -3.07 23.94
CA THR A 152 -22.05 -3.75 25.19
C THR A 152 -23.43 -3.30 25.62
N SER A 153 -23.75 -2.01 25.52
CA SER A 153 -25.08 -1.48 25.84
C SER A 153 -26.15 -2.05 24.92
N LEU A 154 -25.83 -2.24 23.63
CA LEU A 154 -26.78 -2.85 22.68
C LEU A 154 -27.15 -4.28 23.08
N LEU A 155 -26.18 -5.07 23.60
CA LEU A 155 -26.46 -6.41 24.15
C LEU A 155 -27.43 -6.34 25.33
N VAL A 156 -27.21 -5.39 26.27
CA VAL A 156 -28.12 -5.17 27.40
C VAL A 156 -29.52 -4.82 26.92
N LEU A 157 -29.65 -3.87 25.98
CA LEU A 157 -30.95 -3.46 25.43
C LEU A 157 -31.70 -4.61 24.75
N CYS A 158 -31.02 -5.42 23.92
CA CYS A 158 -31.62 -6.60 23.29
C CYS A 158 -32.11 -7.62 24.31
N GLY A 159 -31.32 -7.86 25.37
CA GLY A 159 -31.70 -8.76 26.47
C GLY A 159 -32.92 -8.23 27.25
N GLU A 160 -32.92 -6.94 27.60
CA GLU A 160 -34.07 -6.31 28.31
C GLU A 160 -35.34 -6.28 27.46
N ILE A 161 -35.24 -5.94 26.17
CA ILE A 161 -36.40 -5.98 25.23
C ILE A 161 -36.95 -7.41 25.17
N SER A 162 -36.12 -8.43 25.07
CA SER A 162 -36.54 -9.85 25.06
C SER A 162 -37.26 -10.23 26.33
N ALA A 163 -36.73 -9.84 27.48
CA ALA A 163 -37.31 -10.15 28.78
C ALA A 163 -38.67 -9.47 28.98
N LEU A 164 -38.78 -8.19 28.64
CA LEU A 164 -39.99 -7.38 28.80
C LEU A 164 -41.03 -7.66 27.72
N TYR A 165 -40.63 -8.14 26.53
CA TYR A 165 -41.55 -8.66 25.52
C TYR A 165 -42.29 -9.92 26.01
N ALA A 166 -41.56 -10.81 26.67
CA ALA A 166 -42.12 -12.03 27.22
C ALA A 166 -43.01 -11.79 28.45
N ASP A 167 -42.58 -10.90 29.34
CA ASP A 167 -43.29 -10.51 30.55
C ASP A 167 -42.99 -9.05 30.92
N PRO A 168 -43.92 -8.11 30.67
CA PRO A 168 -43.70 -6.68 30.96
C PRO A 168 -43.62 -6.36 32.47
N ALA A 169 -44.02 -7.31 33.35
CA ALA A 169 -43.88 -7.17 34.81
C ALA A 169 -42.59 -7.79 35.37
N ARG A 170 -41.76 -8.38 34.52
CA ARG A 170 -40.53 -9.04 34.95
C ARG A 170 -39.59 -8.03 35.61
N PRO A 171 -39.11 -8.30 36.84
CA PRO A 171 -38.10 -7.46 37.47
C PRO A 171 -36.77 -7.58 36.76
N LEU A 172 -36.23 -6.44 36.35
CA LEU A 172 -34.87 -6.37 35.78
C LEU A 172 -33.87 -5.93 36.88
N PRO A 173 -32.62 -6.43 36.85
CA PRO A 173 -31.57 -5.96 37.76
C PRO A 173 -31.40 -4.45 37.69
N ASP A 174 -30.97 -3.78 38.77
CA ASP A 174 -30.64 -2.35 38.75
C ASP A 174 -29.57 -2.09 37.68
N PRO A 175 -29.75 -1.15 36.74
CA PRO A 175 -28.76 -0.86 35.73
C PRO A 175 -27.43 -0.33 36.32
N GLY A 176 -27.44 0.16 37.55
CA GLY A 176 -26.30 0.83 38.19
C GLY A 176 -26.10 2.28 37.73
N ALA A 177 -25.11 2.92 38.31
CA ALA A 177 -24.65 4.24 37.90
C ALA A 177 -23.50 4.13 36.89
N PRO A 178 -23.33 5.12 35.98
CA PRO A 178 -22.13 5.18 35.13
C PRO A 178 -20.84 5.13 35.95
N PRO A 179 -19.72 4.58 35.42
CA PRO A 179 -18.46 4.62 36.12
C PRO A 179 -18.01 6.07 36.34
N ASP A 180 -17.61 6.41 37.57
CA ASP A 180 -17.06 7.70 37.92
C ASP A 180 -15.59 7.79 37.52
N GLY A 181 -15.19 8.92 36.93
CA GLY A 181 -13.80 9.30 36.71
C GLY A 181 -13.20 8.77 35.40
N VAL A 182 -12.58 9.68 34.70
CA VAL A 182 -11.72 9.42 33.55
C VAL A 182 -10.27 9.57 34.02
N ASP A 183 -9.41 8.58 33.76
CA ASP A 183 -7.97 8.77 33.94
C ASP A 183 -7.49 9.69 32.81
N ASP A 184 -7.13 10.94 33.14
CA ASP A 184 -6.79 11.98 32.18
C ASP A 184 -5.27 12.09 31.95
N ASP A 185 -4.48 11.18 32.53
CA ASP A 185 -3.02 11.19 32.41
C ASP A 185 -2.52 10.26 31.26
N PRO A 186 -2.21 10.85 30.07
CA PRO A 186 -1.70 10.08 28.94
C PRO A 186 -0.23 9.65 29.09
N SER A 187 0.50 10.14 30.09
CA SER A 187 1.95 10.00 30.19
C SER A 187 2.44 8.54 30.14
N ARG A 188 1.66 7.61 30.69
CA ARG A 188 1.95 6.18 30.66
C ARG A 188 1.89 5.57 29.27
N ARG A 189 1.14 6.18 28.34
CA ARG A 189 0.98 5.69 26.97
C ARG A 189 1.93 6.34 25.98
N VAL A 190 2.30 7.61 26.23
CA VAL A 190 3.20 8.35 25.35
C VAL A 190 4.52 7.62 25.14
N SER A 191 5.11 7.07 26.20
CA SER A 191 6.38 6.35 26.10
C SER A 191 6.32 5.09 25.23
N ASP A 192 5.18 4.39 25.22
CA ASP A 192 5.00 3.17 24.39
C ASP A 192 4.72 3.47 22.92
N LEU A 193 4.13 4.64 22.66
CA LEU A 193 3.69 5.07 21.33
C LEU A 193 4.61 6.12 20.69
N ASP A 194 5.62 6.61 21.42
CA ASP A 194 6.57 7.59 20.92
C ASP A 194 7.32 7.05 19.68
N GLY A 195 7.31 7.83 18.58
CA GLY A 195 7.87 7.41 17.30
C GLY A 195 7.11 6.25 16.62
N ALA A 196 5.86 5.99 17.00
CA ALA A 196 5.01 5.04 16.27
C ALA A 196 4.70 5.58 14.86
N PRO A 197 4.53 4.71 13.84
CA PRO A 197 4.17 5.17 12.50
C PRO A 197 2.77 5.81 12.49
N ASP A 198 2.64 6.95 11.81
CA ASP A 198 1.37 7.67 11.68
C ASP A 198 0.36 6.96 10.78
N LEU A 199 0.85 6.19 9.79
CA LEU A 199 0.03 5.55 8.78
C LEU A 199 0.45 4.09 8.56
N LEU A 200 -0.53 3.20 8.54
CA LEU A 200 -0.41 1.84 8.05
C LEU A 200 -0.61 1.84 6.52
N THR A 201 0.47 1.59 5.77
CA THR A 201 0.49 1.68 4.29
C THR A 201 0.09 0.37 3.63
N LEU A 202 -1.15 -0.07 3.85
CA LEU A 202 -1.70 -1.23 3.12
C LEU A 202 -1.75 -0.93 1.61
N PRO A 203 -1.46 -1.92 0.75
CA PRO A 203 -1.75 -1.82 -0.68
C PRO A 203 -3.26 -1.61 -0.88
N THR A 204 -3.62 -0.49 -1.48
CA THR A 204 -5.03 -0.12 -1.73
C THR A 204 -5.39 -0.29 -3.20
N ASP A 205 -6.64 -0.66 -3.49
CA ASP A 205 -7.15 -0.77 -4.87
C ASP A 205 -7.35 0.60 -5.51
N ARG A 206 -7.54 1.63 -4.69
CA ARG A 206 -7.72 3.03 -5.12
C ARG A 206 -6.77 3.96 -4.39
N PRO A 207 -6.32 5.05 -5.02
CA PRO A 207 -5.57 6.09 -4.33
C PRO A 207 -6.35 6.61 -3.13
N ARG A 208 -5.68 6.77 -1.99
CA ARG A 208 -6.29 7.36 -0.78
C ARG A 208 -6.81 8.77 -1.10
N PRO A 209 -8.10 9.06 -0.81
CA PRO A 209 -8.67 10.39 -1.03
C PRO A 209 -8.06 11.41 -0.06
N ARG A 210 -8.07 12.68 -0.42
CA ARG A 210 -7.59 13.76 0.45
C ARG A 210 -8.43 13.94 1.71
N MET A 211 -9.68 13.54 1.67
CA MET A 211 -10.63 13.54 2.79
C MET A 211 -11.47 12.28 2.72
N ARG A 212 -11.65 11.59 3.85
CA ARG A 212 -12.47 10.38 3.96
C ARG A 212 -13.93 10.69 3.69
N ALA A 213 -14.59 9.83 2.93
CA ALA A 213 -16.04 9.88 2.73
C ALA A 213 -16.80 8.89 3.64
N PHE A 214 -16.08 8.11 4.45
CA PHE A 214 -16.63 7.12 5.40
C PHE A 214 -17.55 6.08 4.76
N ARG A 215 -17.40 5.79 3.48
CA ARG A 215 -18.16 4.75 2.80
C ARG A 215 -17.57 3.38 3.13
N GLY A 216 -18.41 2.46 3.60
CA GLY A 216 -17.94 1.16 4.01
C GLY A 216 -18.86 0.02 3.63
N GLU A 217 -18.34 -1.18 3.75
CA GLU A 217 -19.08 -2.42 3.60
C GLU A 217 -18.71 -3.41 4.70
N LEU A 218 -19.73 -4.15 5.17
CA LEU A 218 -19.58 -5.24 6.13
C LEU A 218 -19.61 -6.59 5.40
N ARG A 219 -18.61 -7.43 5.67
CA ARG A 219 -18.51 -8.76 5.05
C ARG A 219 -18.30 -9.85 6.09
N ARG A 220 -19.03 -10.95 5.96
CA ARG A 220 -18.83 -12.15 6.77
C ARG A 220 -17.96 -13.15 6.01
N HIS A 221 -16.97 -13.69 6.71
CA HIS A 221 -16.02 -14.64 6.14
C HIS A 221 -16.19 -16.03 6.76
N ALA A 222 -16.05 -17.05 5.93
CA ALA A 222 -16.06 -18.43 6.39
C ALA A 222 -14.78 -18.73 7.20
N VAL A 223 -14.95 -19.29 8.38
CA VAL A 223 -13.84 -19.74 9.25
C VAL A 223 -13.71 -21.25 9.07
N PRO A 224 -12.48 -21.80 8.88
CA PRO A 224 -12.28 -23.24 8.78
C PRO A 224 -12.77 -23.99 10.03
N ASP A 225 -13.42 -25.13 9.82
CA ASP A 225 -13.97 -25.95 10.88
C ASP A 225 -12.92 -26.32 11.94
N GLY A 226 -13.28 -26.23 13.21
CA GLY A 226 -12.43 -26.55 14.34
C GLY A 226 -11.24 -25.58 14.55
N LEU A 227 -11.16 -24.48 13.81
CA LEU A 227 -10.09 -23.48 13.98
C LEU A 227 -10.16 -22.84 15.37
N THR A 228 -11.36 -22.59 15.86
CA THR A 228 -11.62 -22.05 17.20
C THR A 228 -10.94 -22.88 18.28
N ALA A 229 -11.15 -24.20 18.25
CA ALA A 229 -10.54 -25.12 19.23
C ALA A 229 -9.01 -25.14 19.12
N ARG A 230 -8.45 -25.04 17.91
CA ARG A 230 -6.98 -24.97 17.69
C ARG A 230 -6.40 -23.66 18.22
N VAL A 231 -7.07 -22.54 18.00
CA VAL A 231 -6.67 -21.23 18.56
C VAL A 231 -6.71 -21.25 20.09
N ASP A 232 -7.74 -21.84 20.70
CA ASP A 232 -7.84 -21.96 22.14
C ASP A 232 -6.73 -22.88 22.72
N ALA A 233 -6.38 -23.96 22.02
CA ALA A 233 -5.26 -24.81 22.41
C ALA A 233 -3.93 -24.04 22.37
N LEU A 234 -3.70 -23.25 21.31
CA LEU A 234 -2.52 -22.40 21.17
C LEU A 234 -2.48 -21.31 22.25
N ALA A 235 -3.62 -20.66 22.54
CA ALA A 235 -3.74 -19.67 23.59
C ALA A 235 -3.33 -20.25 24.96
N ARG A 236 -3.82 -21.45 25.32
CA ARG A 236 -3.41 -22.16 26.53
C ARG A 236 -1.92 -22.48 26.52
N ALA A 237 -1.39 -23.00 25.41
CA ALA A 237 0.03 -23.38 25.27
C ALA A 237 0.98 -22.19 25.38
N THR A 238 0.54 -20.99 24.98
CA THR A 238 1.32 -19.75 25.04
C THR A 238 1.00 -18.89 26.27
N ARG A 239 0.12 -19.36 27.17
CA ARG A 239 -0.39 -18.60 28.33
C ARG A 239 -0.95 -17.24 27.91
N ALA A 240 -1.71 -17.21 26.83
CA ALA A 240 -2.36 -16.05 26.27
C ALA A 240 -3.88 -16.27 26.20
N THR A 241 -4.64 -15.22 25.85
CA THR A 241 -6.06 -15.33 25.51
C THR A 241 -6.22 -15.56 24.02
N ARG A 242 -7.42 -16.03 23.59
CA ARG A 242 -7.78 -16.11 22.18
C ARG A 242 -7.55 -14.76 21.48
N PHE A 243 -7.96 -13.66 22.12
CA PHE A 243 -7.76 -12.30 21.64
C PHE A 243 -6.28 -12.02 21.32
N VAL A 244 -5.37 -12.33 22.24
CA VAL A 244 -3.93 -12.07 22.04
C VAL A 244 -3.35 -12.88 20.88
N VAL A 245 -3.80 -14.13 20.70
CA VAL A 245 -3.38 -14.98 19.57
C VAL A 245 -3.87 -14.40 18.23
N LEU A 246 -5.15 -14.01 18.16
CA LEU A 246 -5.74 -13.41 16.97
C LEU A 246 -5.15 -12.03 16.68
N GLN A 247 -4.90 -11.22 17.72
CA GLN A 247 -4.22 -9.92 17.58
C GLN A 247 -2.79 -10.09 17.03
N ALA A 248 -2.08 -11.14 17.46
CA ALA A 248 -0.74 -11.43 16.93
C ALA A 248 -0.78 -11.82 15.45
N ALA A 249 -1.74 -12.65 15.06
CA ALA A 249 -1.93 -13.02 13.66
C ALA A 249 -2.38 -11.83 12.80
N TYR A 250 -3.30 -11.02 13.30
CA TYR A 250 -3.79 -9.83 12.60
C TYR A 250 -2.67 -8.80 12.41
N ALA A 251 -1.92 -8.48 13.47
CA ALA A 251 -0.77 -7.59 13.40
C ALA A 251 0.30 -8.10 12.41
N ALA A 252 0.58 -9.43 12.42
CA ALA A 252 1.50 -10.03 11.47
C ALA A 252 1.01 -9.93 10.03
N THR A 253 -0.28 -10.20 9.78
CA THR A 253 -0.86 -10.10 8.43
C THR A 253 -0.84 -8.66 7.93
N LEU A 254 -1.25 -7.67 8.76
CA LEU A 254 -1.19 -6.27 8.43
C LEU A 254 0.23 -5.82 8.09
N GLY A 255 1.18 -6.08 8.99
CA GLY A 255 2.56 -5.63 8.82
C GLY A 255 3.27 -6.29 7.65
N THR A 256 3.06 -7.60 7.41
CA THR A 256 3.64 -8.28 6.24
C THR A 256 2.99 -7.80 4.94
N THR A 257 1.67 -7.56 4.94
CA THR A 257 0.96 -7.00 3.76
C THR A 257 1.44 -5.59 3.45
N ALA A 258 1.64 -4.75 4.46
CA ALA A 258 2.11 -3.37 4.32
C ALA A 258 3.64 -3.23 4.13
N GLY A 259 4.41 -4.31 4.34
CA GLY A 259 5.87 -4.23 4.38
C GLY A 259 6.41 -3.41 5.55
N GLN A 260 5.67 -3.32 6.66
CA GLN A 260 6.02 -2.55 7.86
C GLN A 260 6.29 -3.47 9.04
N ASP A 261 7.42 -3.26 9.71
CA ASP A 261 7.83 -4.05 10.88
C ASP A 261 7.27 -3.53 12.20
N ASP A 262 6.76 -2.30 12.22
CA ASP A 262 6.21 -1.62 13.39
C ASP A 262 4.86 -1.03 13.03
N ILE A 263 3.81 -1.47 13.69
CA ILE A 263 2.43 -1.09 13.38
C ILE A 263 1.63 -0.77 14.64
N VAL A 264 0.59 0.02 14.48
CA VAL A 264 -0.38 0.30 15.55
C VAL A 264 -1.75 -0.24 15.13
N VAL A 265 -2.31 -1.12 15.94
CA VAL A 265 -3.67 -1.66 15.75
C VAL A 265 -4.48 -1.33 16.99
N ALA A 266 -5.67 -0.74 16.84
CA ALA A 266 -6.50 -0.51 18.01
C ALA A 266 -7.40 -1.72 18.33
N THR A 267 -7.68 -1.88 19.61
CA THR A 267 -8.83 -2.66 20.09
C THR A 267 -9.80 -1.74 20.83
N LEU A 268 -10.99 -2.20 21.11
CA LEU A 268 -11.99 -1.45 21.84
C LEU A 268 -12.11 -1.98 23.28
N TRP A 269 -11.89 -1.11 24.25
CA TRP A 269 -12.17 -1.39 25.65
C TRP A 269 -13.59 -0.94 25.99
N SER A 270 -14.37 -1.81 26.67
CA SER A 270 -15.79 -1.55 26.96
C SER A 270 -16.07 -0.35 27.87
N GLY A 271 -15.03 0.21 28.48
CA GLY A 271 -15.21 1.30 29.48
C GLY A 271 -15.87 0.88 30.77
N ARG A 272 -15.98 -0.43 31.03
CA ARG A 272 -16.61 -1.00 32.22
C ARG A 272 -15.56 -1.71 33.05
N PRO A 273 -15.04 -1.05 34.10
CA PRO A 273 -13.92 -1.57 34.90
C PRO A 273 -14.28 -2.72 35.82
N GLY A 274 -15.57 -2.98 36.06
CA GLY A 274 -16.03 -4.06 36.92
C GLY A 274 -17.38 -4.63 36.53
N PRO A 275 -17.76 -5.80 37.10
CA PRO A 275 -19.03 -6.46 36.78
C PRO A 275 -20.27 -5.67 37.21
N GLU A 276 -20.13 -4.77 38.21
CA GLU A 276 -21.18 -3.84 38.65
C GLU A 276 -21.66 -2.87 37.55
N PHE A 277 -20.82 -2.62 36.54
CA PHE A 277 -21.15 -1.76 35.42
C PHE A 277 -21.73 -2.52 34.20
N ALA A 278 -21.87 -3.83 34.29
CA ALA A 278 -22.28 -4.66 33.13
C ALA A 278 -23.68 -4.32 32.61
N GLY A 279 -24.59 -3.84 33.47
CA GLY A 279 -25.96 -3.45 33.12
C GLY A 279 -26.12 -1.98 32.72
N VAL A 280 -25.04 -1.19 32.80
CA VAL A 280 -25.12 0.26 32.51
C VAL A 280 -25.17 0.50 31.00
N VAL A 281 -26.19 1.21 30.53
CA VAL A 281 -26.36 1.62 29.15
C VAL A 281 -25.81 3.04 28.93
N GLY A 282 -24.91 3.16 27.94
CA GLY A 282 -24.25 4.44 27.62
C GLY A 282 -23.16 4.26 26.56
N MET A 283 -22.47 5.35 26.26
CA MET A 283 -21.27 5.36 25.40
C MET A 283 -20.02 5.40 26.27
N PHE A 284 -19.42 4.24 26.53
CA PHE A 284 -18.25 4.08 27.40
C PHE A 284 -17.04 3.52 26.64
N VAL A 285 -17.26 2.99 25.43
CA VAL A 285 -16.19 2.36 24.67
C VAL A 285 -15.08 3.35 24.33
N ASN A 286 -13.84 2.89 24.53
CA ASN A 286 -12.65 3.68 24.23
C ASN A 286 -11.67 2.87 23.36
N PRO A 287 -11.19 3.39 22.22
CA PRO A 287 -10.14 2.77 21.45
C PRO A 287 -8.82 2.73 22.21
N VAL A 288 -8.17 1.57 22.23
CA VAL A 288 -6.89 1.34 22.88
C VAL A 288 -5.86 1.01 21.79
N PRO A 289 -4.95 1.94 21.46
CA PRO A 289 -3.90 1.67 20.49
C PRO A 289 -2.89 0.65 21.05
N LEU A 290 -2.57 -0.35 20.25
CA LEU A 290 -1.61 -1.41 20.56
C LEU A 290 -0.48 -1.38 19.53
N ARG A 291 0.70 -0.91 19.93
CA ARG A 291 1.89 -0.94 19.08
C ARG A 291 2.51 -2.33 19.10
N VAL A 292 2.77 -2.89 17.93
CA VAL A 292 3.28 -4.25 17.74
C VAL A 292 4.46 -4.23 16.77
N GLY A 293 5.65 -4.58 17.28
CA GLY A 293 6.83 -4.82 16.44
C GLY A 293 6.85 -6.27 15.95
N ILE A 294 6.79 -6.48 14.64
CA ILE A 294 6.90 -7.80 13.99
C ILE A 294 8.29 -8.07 13.41
N GLY A 295 9.18 -7.07 13.39
CA GLY A 295 10.52 -7.16 12.82
C GLY A 295 11.45 -8.16 13.48
N GLY A 296 12.54 -8.53 12.75
CA GLY A 296 13.52 -9.48 13.20
C GLY A 296 13.14 -10.95 13.04
N ASP A 297 12.12 -11.22 12.21
CA ASP A 297 11.64 -12.58 11.88
C ASP A 297 11.39 -13.47 13.14
N PRO A 298 10.51 -13.04 14.07
CA PRO A 298 10.23 -13.80 15.29
C PRO A 298 9.53 -15.12 14.96
N THR A 299 9.59 -16.08 15.89
CA THR A 299 8.62 -17.18 15.89
C THR A 299 7.24 -16.64 16.26
N PHE A 300 6.18 -17.36 15.88
CA PHE A 300 4.82 -16.94 16.23
C PHE A 300 4.62 -16.88 17.76
N ARG A 301 5.21 -17.80 18.49
CA ARG A 301 5.23 -17.79 19.96
C ARG A 301 5.88 -16.53 20.54
N GLU A 302 7.02 -16.10 19.97
CA GLU A 302 7.68 -14.85 20.37
C GLU A 302 6.80 -13.65 20.07
N LEU A 303 6.09 -13.65 18.92
CA LEU A 303 5.16 -12.58 18.54
C LEU A 303 3.97 -12.52 19.51
N VAL A 304 3.35 -13.66 19.85
CA VAL A 304 2.29 -13.73 20.87
C VAL A 304 2.77 -13.13 22.20
N ALA A 305 4.02 -13.40 22.61
CA ALA A 305 4.58 -12.82 23.82
C ALA A 305 4.78 -11.29 23.72
N ARG A 306 5.16 -10.76 22.53
CA ARG A 306 5.24 -9.30 22.27
C ARG A 306 3.86 -8.67 22.40
N VAL A 307 2.86 -9.22 21.68
CA VAL A 307 1.48 -8.71 21.67
C VAL A 307 0.86 -8.79 23.08
N ARG A 308 1.11 -9.86 23.84
CA ARG A 308 0.62 -9.95 25.22
C ARG A 308 1.12 -8.79 26.09
N ARG A 309 2.39 -8.36 25.93
CA ARG A 309 2.92 -7.20 26.65
C ARG A 309 2.25 -5.91 26.19
N SER A 310 2.08 -5.71 24.88
CA SER A 310 1.40 -4.54 24.33
C SER A 310 -0.05 -4.45 24.80
N VAL A 311 -0.78 -5.56 24.81
CA VAL A 311 -2.16 -5.63 25.31
C VAL A 311 -2.23 -5.32 26.81
N ALA A 312 -1.32 -5.89 27.63
CA ALA A 312 -1.29 -5.61 29.05
C ALA A 312 -0.99 -4.13 29.35
N ALA A 313 -0.05 -3.52 28.62
CA ALA A 313 0.25 -2.11 28.75
C ALA A 313 -0.94 -1.24 28.29
N GLY A 314 -1.58 -1.59 27.15
CA GLY A 314 -2.75 -0.90 26.63
C GLY A 314 -3.93 -0.92 27.60
N LEU A 315 -4.28 -2.10 28.12
CA LEU A 315 -5.40 -2.25 29.05
C LEU A 315 -5.10 -1.59 30.40
N GLY A 316 -3.84 -1.52 30.85
CA GLY A 316 -3.43 -0.81 32.06
C GLY A 316 -3.68 0.70 32.04
N SER A 317 -3.95 1.28 30.87
CA SER A 317 -4.26 2.70 30.63
C SER A 317 -5.49 2.91 29.73
N ALA A 318 -6.36 1.90 29.65
CA ALA A 318 -7.51 1.92 28.76
C ALA A 318 -8.57 2.99 29.14
N ALA A 319 -8.53 3.49 30.38
CA ALA A 319 -9.40 4.58 30.84
C ALA A 319 -8.98 5.95 30.33
N VAL A 320 -7.75 6.13 29.82
CA VAL A 320 -7.30 7.38 29.20
C VAL A 320 -8.04 7.56 27.88
N PRO A 321 -8.75 8.68 27.64
CA PRO A 321 -9.46 8.93 26.40
C PRO A 321 -8.52 8.91 25.19
N PHE A 322 -8.95 8.27 24.11
CA PHE A 322 -8.16 8.12 22.90
C PHE A 322 -7.68 9.46 22.33
N ASP A 323 -8.53 10.50 22.36
CA ASP A 323 -8.18 11.83 21.86
C ASP A 323 -7.02 12.45 22.63
N ARG A 324 -6.94 12.19 23.95
CA ARG A 324 -5.82 12.63 24.80
C ARG A 324 -4.53 11.92 24.44
N ILE A 325 -4.62 10.63 24.07
CA ILE A 325 -3.45 9.86 23.59
C ILE A 325 -2.97 10.42 22.25
N VAL A 326 -3.87 10.65 21.30
CA VAL A 326 -3.56 11.23 19.96
C VAL A 326 -2.87 12.59 20.10
N GLU A 327 -3.40 13.45 20.98
CA GLU A 327 -2.84 14.78 21.25
C GLU A 327 -1.43 14.67 21.88
N ALA A 328 -1.27 13.83 22.88
CA ALA A 328 -0.03 13.71 23.64
C ALA A 328 1.12 13.07 22.85
N VAL A 329 0.80 12.15 21.92
CA VAL A 329 1.76 11.53 21.00
C VAL A 329 2.08 12.46 19.81
N GLY A 330 1.26 13.48 19.56
CA GLY A 330 1.41 14.39 18.42
C GLY A 330 1.13 13.72 17.07
N ALA A 331 0.22 12.72 17.05
CA ALA A 331 -0.14 12.01 15.83
C ALA A 331 -0.75 12.95 14.78
N SER A 332 -0.53 12.66 13.51
CA SER A 332 -1.05 13.45 12.39
C SER A 332 -2.58 13.54 12.44
N ARG A 333 -3.10 14.72 12.12
CA ARG A 333 -4.54 14.99 11.96
C ARG A 333 -4.89 15.15 10.48
N ASP A 334 -4.28 14.35 9.62
CA ASP A 334 -4.59 14.30 8.20
C ASP A 334 -6.03 13.77 7.99
N PRO A 335 -6.92 14.52 7.32
CA PRO A 335 -8.31 14.10 7.12
C PRO A 335 -8.46 12.89 6.18
N SER A 336 -7.38 12.44 5.54
CA SER A 336 -7.38 11.28 4.65
C SER A 336 -7.42 9.93 5.38
N HIS A 337 -7.12 9.89 6.69
CA HIS A 337 -7.10 8.67 7.49
C HIS A 337 -7.42 8.91 8.97
N ALA A 338 -7.77 7.85 9.70
CA ALA A 338 -7.92 7.91 11.14
C ALA A 338 -6.55 8.14 11.81
N PRO A 339 -6.46 9.03 12.82
CA PRO A 339 -5.18 9.29 13.49
C PRO A 339 -4.70 8.05 14.23
N LEU A 340 -3.41 7.78 14.18
CA LEU A 340 -2.69 6.72 14.87
C LEU A 340 -3.11 5.27 14.53
N CYS A 341 -4.41 4.98 14.35
CA CYS A 341 -4.94 3.63 14.15
C CYS A 341 -5.88 3.57 12.94
N GLN A 342 -5.43 2.98 11.83
CA GLN A 342 -6.23 2.76 10.63
C GLN A 342 -6.81 1.34 10.57
N ALA A 343 -6.41 0.46 11.50
CA ALA A 343 -6.91 -0.91 11.60
C ALA A 343 -7.35 -1.24 13.03
N HIS A 344 -8.49 -1.92 13.16
CA HIS A 344 -9.04 -2.38 14.44
C HIS A 344 -9.18 -3.90 14.49
N LEU A 345 -8.94 -4.49 15.68
CA LEU A 345 -9.40 -5.84 16.01
C LEU A 345 -10.36 -5.74 17.20
N VAL A 346 -11.59 -6.15 16.99
CA VAL A 346 -12.64 -6.18 18.02
C VAL A 346 -13.09 -7.61 18.28
N MET A 347 -13.17 -7.99 19.54
CA MET A 347 -13.78 -9.26 19.95
C MET A 347 -15.01 -8.95 20.78
N GLN A 348 -16.17 -9.43 20.35
CA GLN A 348 -17.42 -9.21 21.06
C GLN A 348 -18.42 -10.34 20.80
N ASP A 349 -19.36 -10.50 21.71
CA ASP A 349 -20.51 -11.36 21.47
C ASP A 349 -21.53 -10.65 20.60
N PRO A 350 -22.22 -11.37 19.70
CA PRO A 350 -23.25 -10.78 18.89
C PRO A 350 -24.50 -10.44 19.71
N PRO A 351 -25.28 -9.39 19.34
CA PRO A 351 -26.56 -9.12 19.97
C PRO A 351 -27.57 -10.24 19.66
N GLU A 352 -28.36 -10.57 20.66
CA GLU A 352 -29.40 -11.62 20.56
C GLU A 352 -30.75 -11.10 21.10
N VAL A 353 -31.82 -11.47 20.45
CA VAL A 353 -33.18 -11.31 21.00
C VAL A 353 -33.89 -12.65 21.06
N VAL A 354 -34.75 -12.83 22.07
CA VAL A 354 -35.53 -14.06 22.25
C VAL A 354 -37.00 -13.68 22.42
N PHE A 355 -37.84 -14.15 21.50
CA PHE A 355 -39.29 -13.94 21.57
C PHE A 355 -39.99 -15.30 21.65
N PRO A 356 -40.92 -15.51 22.61
CA PRO A 356 -41.64 -16.78 22.78
C PRO A 356 -42.39 -17.21 21.51
N GLY A 357 -42.11 -18.40 21.01
CA GLY A 357 -42.72 -18.95 19.80
C GLY A 357 -42.25 -18.34 18.47
N VAL A 358 -41.20 -17.57 18.48
CA VAL A 358 -40.60 -16.97 17.29
C VAL A 358 -39.15 -17.50 17.12
N ARG A 359 -38.84 -17.99 15.94
CA ARG A 359 -37.45 -18.28 15.56
C ARG A 359 -36.78 -16.98 15.17
N VAL A 360 -35.60 -16.77 15.67
CA VAL A 360 -34.77 -15.57 15.43
C VAL A 360 -33.50 -15.97 14.74
N ASP A 361 -33.28 -15.43 13.56
CA ASP A 361 -32.01 -15.57 12.80
C ASP A 361 -31.38 -14.17 12.70
N ARG A 362 -30.11 -14.02 13.10
CA ARG A 362 -29.42 -12.75 13.02
C ARG A 362 -29.01 -12.42 11.58
N MET A 363 -29.21 -11.19 11.17
CA MET A 363 -28.72 -10.64 9.91
C MET A 363 -27.53 -9.72 10.13
N LEU A 364 -26.68 -9.55 9.11
CA LEU A 364 -25.59 -8.59 9.16
C LEU A 364 -26.15 -7.16 8.95
N PRO A 365 -25.86 -6.22 9.85
CA PRO A 365 -26.34 -4.87 9.70
C PRO A 365 -25.48 -4.09 8.69
N ASP A 366 -26.04 -3.66 7.57
CA ASP A 366 -25.33 -2.85 6.60
C ASP A 366 -25.63 -1.36 6.80
N THR A 367 -24.70 -0.63 7.41
CA THR A 367 -24.79 0.83 7.58
C THR A 367 -24.28 1.58 6.36
N GLY A 368 -23.49 0.95 5.49
CA GLY A 368 -22.84 1.58 4.35
C GLY A 368 -21.67 2.49 4.72
N THR A 369 -21.15 2.37 5.96
CA THR A 369 -20.10 3.25 6.49
C THR A 369 -18.96 2.46 7.10
N ALA A 370 -17.75 3.09 7.17
CA ALA A 370 -16.57 2.56 7.85
C ALA A 370 -15.83 3.68 8.59
N ASP A 371 -15.52 3.41 9.86
CA ASP A 371 -14.81 4.36 10.74
C ASP A 371 -13.29 4.39 10.50
N VAL A 372 -12.72 3.30 10.03
CA VAL A 372 -11.30 3.09 9.77
C VAL A 372 -11.10 2.39 8.43
N ASP A 373 -9.85 2.28 7.99
CA ASP A 373 -9.55 1.64 6.70
C ASP A 373 -10.00 0.17 6.70
N LEU A 374 -9.72 -0.56 7.81
CA LEU A 374 -10.09 -1.97 7.96
C LEU A 374 -10.32 -2.35 9.42
N SER A 375 -11.52 -2.77 9.75
CA SER A 375 -11.87 -3.33 11.06
C SER A 375 -12.16 -4.82 10.94
N LEU A 376 -11.53 -5.62 11.81
CA LEU A 376 -11.77 -7.05 11.95
C LEU A 376 -12.56 -7.30 13.24
N MET A 377 -13.78 -7.78 13.11
CA MET A 377 -14.61 -8.17 14.24
C MET A 377 -14.63 -9.70 14.35
N VAL A 378 -14.33 -10.23 15.53
CA VAL A 378 -14.44 -11.65 15.86
C VAL A 378 -15.58 -11.84 16.84
N GLU A 379 -16.62 -12.52 16.39
CA GLU A 379 -17.76 -12.89 17.23
C GLU A 379 -17.46 -14.20 17.98
N SER A 380 -17.64 -14.19 19.29
CA SER A 380 -17.16 -15.26 20.18
C SER A 380 -18.26 -16.03 20.93
N GLY A 381 -19.53 -15.66 20.78
CA GLY A 381 -20.66 -16.22 21.54
C GLY A 381 -21.08 -17.65 21.17
N GLY A 382 -20.52 -18.24 20.09
CA GLY A 382 -20.86 -19.58 19.60
C GLY A 382 -19.79 -20.63 19.88
N ALA A 383 -20.06 -21.89 19.49
CA ALA A 383 -19.07 -22.96 19.51
C ALA A 383 -17.90 -22.71 18.57
N GLU A 384 -18.17 -22.06 17.43
CA GLU A 384 -17.19 -21.60 16.47
C GLU A 384 -17.20 -20.06 16.43
N MET A 385 -16.03 -19.44 16.26
CA MET A 385 -15.93 -18.01 16.05
C MET A 385 -16.43 -17.65 14.65
N ALA A 386 -16.97 -16.45 14.49
CA ALA A 386 -17.24 -15.87 13.19
C ALA A 386 -16.36 -14.64 12.97
N VAL A 387 -15.93 -14.42 11.73
CA VAL A 387 -15.12 -13.28 11.33
C VAL A 387 -15.95 -12.38 10.44
N VAL A 388 -16.02 -11.10 10.80
CA VAL A 388 -16.69 -10.05 10.03
C VAL A 388 -15.69 -8.93 9.84
N THR A 389 -15.56 -8.41 8.62
CA THR A 389 -14.79 -7.19 8.33
C THR A 389 -15.71 -6.04 8.03
N GLU A 390 -15.29 -4.85 8.44
CA GLU A 390 -15.76 -3.57 7.93
C GLU A 390 -14.57 -2.90 7.24
N HIS A 391 -14.74 -2.43 6.01
CA HIS A 391 -13.66 -1.82 5.25
C HIS A 391 -14.12 -0.57 4.50
N ASP A 392 -13.18 0.33 4.26
CA ASP A 392 -13.38 1.55 3.47
C ASP A 392 -13.42 1.22 1.98
N MET A 393 -14.59 1.39 1.35
CA MET A 393 -14.82 1.13 -0.08
C MET A 393 -14.09 2.12 -1.01
N ASP A 394 -13.62 3.26 -0.48
CA ASP A 394 -12.81 4.19 -1.24
C ASP A 394 -11.34 3.71 -1.36
N LEU A 395 -10.95 2.72 -0.56
CA LEU A 395 -9.62 2.14 -0.55
C LEU A 395 -9.58 0.72 -1.13
N PHE A 396 -10.53 -0.14 -0.75
CA PHE A 396 -10.47 -1.57 -1.02
C PHE A 396 -11.67 -2.09 -1.83
N ASP A 397 -11.39 -3.07 -2.68
CA ASP A 397 -12.39 -3.93 -3.29
C ASP A 397 -12.64 -5.17 -2.40
N ASP A 398 -13.81 -5.76 -2.51
CA ASP A 398 -14.21 -6.96 -1.78
C ASP A 398 -13.20 -8.11 -1.93
N ALA A 399 -12.71 -8.33 -3.15
CA ALA A 399 -11.75 -9.40 -3.44
C ALA A 399 -10.42 -9.20 -2.68
N THR A 400 -9.97 -7.96 -2.53
CA THR A 400 -8.76 -7.63 -1.76
C THR A 400 -8.96 -7.93 -0.27
N VAL A 401 -10.13 -7.59 0.28
CA VAL A 401 -10.47 -7.89 1.68
C VAL A 401 -10.63 -9.39 1.90
N ASP A 402 -11.30 -10.11 0.99
CA ASP A 402 -11.41 -11.58 1.04
C ASP A 402 -10.03 -12.25 0.99
N GLY A 403 -9.13 -11.77 0.12
CA GLY A 403 -7.74 -12.22 0.05
C GLY A 403 -6.96 -11.96 1.33
N PHE A 404 -7.13 -10.77 1.93
CA PHE A 404 -6.51 -10.42 3.20
C PHE A 404 -6.96 -11.36 4.34
N VAL A 405 -8.27 -11.61 4.47
CA VAL A 405 -8.81 -12.51 5.50
C VAL A 405 -8.38 -13.95 5.24
N GLY A 406 -8.30 -14.37 3.97
CA GLY A 406 -7.78 -15.68 3.58
C GLY A 406 -6.33 -15.89 4.06
N ARG A 407 -5.46 -14.89 3.87
CA ARG A 407 -4.08 -14.89 4.40
C ARG A 407 -4.04 -14.94 5.92
N LEU A 408 -4.88 -14.14 6.59
CA LEU A 408 -4.99 -14.15 8.05
C LEU A 408 -5.35 -15.54 8.60
N LEU A 409 -6.42 -16.14 8.07
CA LEU A 409 -6.89 -17.45 8.53
C LEU A 409 -5.84 -18.54 8.23
N SER A 410 -5.20 -18.49 7.07
CA SER A 410 -4.11 -19.40 6.72
C SER A 410 -2.89 -19.25 7.66
N LEU A 411 -2.54 -18.01 8.03
CA LEU A 411 -1.50 -17.78 9.04
C LEU A 411 -1.88 -18.37 10.39
N VAL A 412 -3.13 -18.16 10.85
CA VAL A 412 -3.63 -18.74 12.10
C VAL A 412 -3.55 -20.27 12.09
N GLU A 413 -3.96 -20.92 11.00
CA GLU A 413 -3.86 -22.37 10.85
C GLU A 413 -2.43 -22.89 10.94
N ARG A 414 -1.51 -22.26 10.17
CA ARG A 414 -0.09 -22.61 10.18
C ARG A 414 0.57 -22.37 11.54
N ALA A 415 0.23 -21.26 12.19
CA ALA A 415 0.72 -20.94 13.54
C ALA A 415 0.19 -21.90 14.62
N CYS A 416 -1.05 -22.39 14.47
CA CYS A 416 -1.57 -23.43 15.34
C CYS A 416 -0.85 -24.78 15.16
N ALA A 417 -0.43 -25.08 13.93
CA ALA A 417 0.31 -26.31 13.62
C ALA A 417 1.79 -26.22 14.04
N ASP A 418 2.42 -25.06 13.85
CA ASP A 418 3.83 -24.82 14.20
C ASP A 418 4.01 -23.43 14.88
N PRO A 419 3.77 -23.33 16.20
CA PRO A 419 3.92 -22.07 16.91
C PRO A 419 5.37 -21.55 17.00
N ASP A 420 6.34 -22.43 16.80
CA ASP A 420 7.78 -22.10 16.83
C ASP A 420 8.34 -21.81 15.43
N GLY A 421 7.51 -21.90 14.40
CA GLY A 421 7.80 -21.48 13.04
C GLY A 421 8.11 -19.98 12.95
N ARG A 422 9.12 -19.62 12.13
CA ARG A 422 9.46 -18.21 11.85
C ARG A 422 8.35 -17.53 11.08
N LEU A 423 8.10 -16.24 11.38
CA LEU A 423 7.04 -15.48 10.74
C LEU A 423 7.18 -15.47 9.21
N SER A 424 8.40 -15.29 8.69
CA SER A 424 8.69 -15.35 7.25
C SER A 424 8.30 -16.69 6.60
N ALA A 425 8.38 -17.79 7.37
CA ALA A 425 7.98 -19.12 6.88
C ALA A 425 6.46 -19.32 6.94
N LEU A 426 5.83 -18.81 8.00
CA LEU A 426 4.38 -18.92 8.22
C LEU A 426 3.57 -18.01 7.30
N THR A 427 4.14 -16.87 6.88
CA THR A 427 3.53 -15.90 5.94
C THR A 427 4.02 -16.08 4.50
N ALA A 428 4.86 -17.09 4.23
CA ALA A 428 5.29 -17.36 2.85
C ALA A 428 4.09 -17.71 1.98
N GLY A 429 4.04 -17.13 0.79
CA GLY A 429 3.02 -17.41 -0.21
C GLY A 429 2.94 -18.88 -0.57
N THR A 430 1.75 -19.35 -0.84
CA THR A 430 1.49 -20.71 -1.32
C THR A 430 1.64 -20.83 -2.84
N SER A 431 1.59 -19.68 -3.54
CA SER A 431 1.74 -19.60 -4.98
C SER A 431 3.19 -19.31 -5.35
N VAL A 432 3.90 -20.33 -5.81
CA VAL A 432 5.28 -20.22 -6.32
C VAL A 432 5.34 -19.41 -7.63
N VAL A 433 4.20 -19.13 -8.25
CA VAL A 433 4.09 -18.57 -9.61
C VAL A 433 3.85 -17.06 -9.63
N ALA A 434 3.22 -16.48 -8.61
CA ALA A 434 2.80 -15.09 -8.63
C ALA A 434 3.88 -14.08 -8.24
N ALA A 435 4.90 -14.48 -7.48
CA ALA A 435 5.94 -13.59 -6.96
C ALA A 435 7.25 -13.58 -7.76
N SER A 436 7.34 -14.33 -8.86
CA SER A 436 8.48 -14.28 -9.78
C SER A 436 7.99 -14.08 -11.21
N VAL A 437 8.29 -12.92 -11.78
CA VAL A 437 8.00 -12.64 -13.18
C VAL A 437 9.32 -12.73 -13.94
N ALA A 438 9.42 -13.67 -14.87
CA ALA A 438 10.54 -13.73 -15.80
C ALA A 438 10.08 -13.18 -17.15
N GLY A 439 10.86 -12.28 -17.72
CA GLY A 439 10.66 -11.90 -19.12
C GLY A 439 10.86 -13.11 -20.04
N PRO A 440 10.22 -13.15 -21.23
CA PRO A 440 10.39 -14.23 -22.17
C PRO A 440 11.87 -14.48 -22.50
N ALA A 441 12.23 -15.76 -22.76
CA ALA A 441 13.59 -16.10 -23.13
C ALA A 441 13.89 -15.54 -24.53
N ALA A 442 14.69 -14.49 -24.59
CA ALA A 442 15.12 -13.90 -25.86
C ALA A 442 16.40 -14.57 -26.40
N ALA A 443 16.60 -14.49 -27.71
CA ALA A 443 17.86 -14.90 -28.33
C ALA A 443 19.03 -14.06 -27.73
N PRO A 444 20.20 -14.67 -27.52
CA PRO A 444 21.35 -13.93 -27.00
C PRO A 444 21.74 -12.81 -27.95
N ALA A 445 21.99 -11.62 -27.35
CA ALA A 445 22.52 -10.47 -28.09
C ALA A 445 24.00 -10.68 -28.50
N PRO A 446 24.54 -9.82 -29.39
CA PRO A 446 25.97 -9.77 -29.66
C PRO A 446 26.80 -9.73 -28.38
N SER A 447 28.00 -10.31 -28.45
CA SER A 447 28.79 -10.55 -27.23
C SER A 447 29.33 -9.28 -26.56
N THR A 448 29.59 -8.23 -27.35
CA THR A 448 30.09 -6.92 -26.85
C THR A 448 29.31 -5.74 -27.45
N VAL A 449 29.32 -4.60 -26.78
CA VAL A 449 28.66 -3.38 -27.27
C VAL A 449 29.27 -2.90 -28.60
N LEU A 450 30.58 -3.04 -28.80
CA LEU A 450 31.24 -2.61 -30.03
C LEU A 450 30.73 -3.35 -31.26
N GLU A 451 30.38 -4.62 -31.14
CA GLU A 451 29.82 -5.44 -32.22
C GLU A 451 28.43 -4.99 -32.66
N MET A 452 27.72 -4.25 -31.80
CA MET A 452 26.38 -3.71 -32.09
C MET A 452 26.43 -2.39 -32.86
N ILE A 453 27.52 -1.61 -32.75
CA ILE A 453 27.59 -0.27 -33.36
C ILE A 453 27.56 -0.36 -34.87
N ARG A 454 26.65 0.39 -35.50
CA ARG A 454 26.40 0.39 -36.94
C ARG A 454 27.37 1.34 -37.69
N PHE A 455 28.68 1.15 -37.53
CA PHE A 455 29.69 2.02 -38.16
C PHE A 455 29.56 2.17 -39.69
N GLY A 456 28.96 1.20 -40.36
CA GLY A 456 28.64 1.30 -41.78
C GLY A 456 27.32 1.98 -42.13
N ALA A 457 26.62 2.58 -41.14
CA ALA A 457 25.36 3.28 -41.41
C ALA A 457 25.62 4.60 -42.13
N ASP A 458 24.70 4.95 -43.01
CA ASP A 458 24.69 6.25 -43.67
C ASP A 458 24.16 7.33 -42.75
N GLY A 459 24.61 8.57 -42.90
CA GLY A 459 24.11 9.73 -42.17
C GLY A 459 24.93 10.14 -40.96
N LEU A 460 24.31 10.98 -40.11
CA LEU A 460 24.93 11.53 -38.90
C LEU A 460 24.77 10.56 -37.71
N ALA A 461 25.87 10.40 -36.99
CA ALA A 461 25.90 9.58 -35.76
C ALA A 461 25.68 10.45 -34.50
N ALA A 462 26.43 11.56 -34.38
CA ALA A 462 26.35 12.44 -33.21
C ALA A 462 26.65 13.90 -33.61
N GLY A 463 25.71 14.80 -33.31
CA GLY A 463 25.83 16.18 -33.78
C GLY A 463 25.94 16.25 -35.32
N GLU A 464 27.03 16.84 -35.81
CA GLU A 464 27.37 16.90 -37.23
C GLU A 464 28.32 15.76 -37.69
N LEU A 465 28.71 14.87 -36.79
CA LEU A 465 29.65 13.78 -37.05
C LEU A 465 28.96 12.61 -37.75
N SER A 466 29.47 12.21 -38.90
CA SER A 466 28.98 11.01 -39.62
C SER A 466 29.45 9.74 -38.93
N TYR A 467 28.80 8.60 -39.23
CA TYR A 467 29.22 7.29 -38.72
C TYR A 467 30.65 6.93 -39.14
N ALA A 468 31.03 7.21 -40.35
CA ALA A 468 32.38 6.97 -40.86
C ALA A 468 33.41 7.81 -40.12
N GLU A 469 33.12 9.07 -39.86
CA GLU A 469 34.05 9.93 -39.09
C GLU A 469 34.10 9.54 -37.63
N LEU A 470 32.96 9.12 -37.03
CA LEU A 470 32.93 8.56 -35.66
C LEU A 470 33.79 7.30 -35.55
N GLU A 471 33.72 6.40 -36.55
CA GLU A 471 34.59 5.23 -36.60
C GLU A 471 36.07 5.63 -36.64
N ARG A 472 36.44 6.55 -37.56
CA ARG A 472 37.82 7.01 -37.73
C ARG A 472 38.36 7.67 -36.43
N ARG A 473 37.62 8.62 -35.85
CA ARG A 473 38.06 9.35 -34.65
C ARG A 473 38.13 8.42 -33.43
N SER A 474 37.17 7.52 -33.23
CA SER A 474 37.22 6.58 -32.10
C SER A 474 38.35 5.55 -32.23
N ALA A 475 38.68 5.12 -33.47
CA ALA A 475 39.81 4.22 -33.70
C ALA A 475 41.17 4.92 -33.51
N ALA A 476 41.30 6.15 -33.97
CA ALA A 476 42.50 6.96 -33.74
C ALA A 476 42.72 7.25 -32.24
N LEU A 477 41.65 7.60 -31.51
CA LEU A 477 41.71 7.78 -30.05
C LEU A 477 42.12 6.49 -29.33
N ALA A 478 41.65 5.33 -29.77
CA ALA A 478 42.05 4.06 -29.18
C ALA A 478 43.57 3.81 -29.28
N SER A 479 44.21 4.14 -30.40
CA SER A 479 45.64 4.02 -30.54
C SER A 479 46.41 4.96 -29.60
N VAL A 480 45.94 6.21 -29.42
CA VAL A 480 46.52 7.15 -28.47
C VAL A 480 46.37 6.66 -27.03
N LEU A 481 45.17 6.12 -26.68
CA LEU A 481 44.94 5.60 -25.33
C LEU A 481 45.81 4.38 -25.03
N ARG A 482 46.00 3.48 -26.00
CA ARG A 482 46.92 2.32 -25.86
C ARG A 482 48.35 2.77 -25.64
N ALA A 483 48.82 3.78 -26.36
CA ALA A 483 50.15 4.34 -26.15
C ALA A 483 50.32 4.93 -24.73
N LYS A 484 49.26 5.41 -24.11
CA LYS A 484 49.20 5.88 -22.72
C LYS A 484 49.01 4.74 -21.71
N GLY A 485 48.96 3.49 -22.15
CA GLY A 485 48.82 2.30 -21.30
C GLY A 485 47.38 1.94 -20.91
N ALA A 486 46.36 2.47 -21.60
CA ALA A 486 45.03 1.98 -21.48
C ALA A 486 44.91 0.59 -22.13
N GLY A 487 44.10 -0.31 -21.58
CA GLY A 487 43.91 -1.68 -22.05
C GLY A 487 42.91 -2.43 -21.19
N PRO A 488 42.84 -3.77 -21.30
CA PRO A 488 41.85 -4.55 -20.56
C PRO A 488 41.84 -4.25 -19.07
N GLU A 489 40.64 -3.98 -18.53
CA GLU A 489 40.36 -3.63 -17.12
C GLU A 489 41.02 -2.31 -16.65
N ALA A 490 41.72 -1.57 -17.50
CA ALA A 490 42.30 -0.28 -17.15
C ALA A 490 41.22 0.83 -17.18
N TRP A 491 41.07 1.56 -16.09
CA TRP A 491 40.12 2.67 -15.99
C TRP A 491 40.62 3.89 -16.76
N VAL A 492 39.71 4.49 -17.57
CA VAL A 492 39.93 5.79 -18.19
C VAL A 492 38.87 6.74 -17.65
N ALA A 493 39.30 7.68 -16.82
CA ALA A 493 38.41 8.70 -16.28
C ALA A 493 38.13 9.76 -17.34
N VAL A 494 36.87 10.13 -17.52
CA VAL A 494 36.43 11.07 -18.56
C VAL A 494 35.72 12.25 -17.91
N ASP A 495 36.34 13.41 -17.98
CA ASP A 495 35.81 14.70 -17.53
C ASP A 495 35.53 15.57 -18.79
N LEU A 496 34.55 15.12 -19.59
CA LEU A 496 34.12 15.80 -20.82
C LEU A 496 32.63 16.22 -20.71
N PRO A 497 32.28 17.37 -21.25
CA PRO A 497 30.88 17.76 -21.36
C PRO A 497 30.14 16.81 -22.30
N ARG A 498 28.81 16.73 -22.13
CA ARG A 498 27.96 16.07 -23.12
C ARG A 498 28.16 16.66 -24.51
N GLY A 499 28.41 15.79 -25.47
CA GLY A 499 28.66 16.22 -26.85
C GLY A 499 29.26 15.11 -27.68
N THR A 500 29.60 15.43 -28.89
CA THR A 500 30.20 14.53 -29.87
C THR A 500 31.50 13.91 -29.34
N ASP A 501 32.33 14.70 -28.66
CA ASP A 501 33.60 14.25 -28.11
C ASP A 501 33.45 13.20 -27.01
N LEU A 502 32.39 13.29 -26.20
CA LEU A 502 32.08 12.26 -25.22
C LEU A 502 31.74 10.92 -25.90
N VAL A 503 30.97 10.95 -27.01
CA VAL A 503 30.65 9.73 -27.79
C VAL A 503 31.93 9.12 -28.36
N VAL A 504 32.83 9.97 -28.94
CA VAL A 504 34.13 9.55 -29.45
C VAL A 504 34.97 8.94 -28.33
N ALA A 505 34.97 9.56 -27.12
CA ALA A 505 35.71 9.07 -25.96
C ALA A 505 35.23 7.69 -25.50
N ILE A 506 33.94 7.50 -25.33
CA ILE A 506 33.34 6.19 -24.89
C ILE A 506 33.75 5.09 -25.86
N LEU A 507 33.54 5.31 -27.18
CA LEU A 507 33.86 4.30 -28.19
C LEU A 507 35.36 4.07 -28.34
N GLY A 508 36.19 5.14 -28.23
CA GLY A 508 37.65 5.05 -28.27
C GLY A 508 38.20 4.26 -27.09
N ILE A 509 37.66 4.45 -25.88
CA ILE A 509 38.00 3.71 -24.69
C ILE A 509 37.71 2.22 -24.88
N TRP A 510 36.48 1.87 -25.32
CA TRP A 510 36.14 0.47 -25.57
C TRP A 510 36.97 -0.15 -26.69
N ARG A 511 37.30 0.59 -27.76
CA ARG A 511 38.21 0.13 -28.80
C ARG A 511 39.63 -0.06 -28.29
N ALA A 512 40.03 0.68 -27.27
CA ALA A 512 41.30 0.44 -26.57
C ALA A 512 41.24 -0.76 -25.62
N GLY A 513 40.11 -1.40 -25.45
CA GLY A 513 39.89 -2.49 -24.49
C GLY A 513 39.73 -2.01 -23.05
N ALA A 514 39.65 -0.70 -22.80
CA ALA A 514 39.63 -0.09 -21.49
C ALA A 514 38.21 0.18 -20.97
N VAL A 515 38.14 0.58 -19.72
CA VAL A 515 36.89 0.79 -18.97
C VAL A 515 36.54 2.27 -18.91
N TYR A 516 35.33 2.65 -19.34
CA TYR A 516 34.82 4.00 -19.24
C TYR A 516 34.43 4.36 -17.79
N VAL A 517 34.96 5.45 -17.26
CA VAL A 517 34.67 5.95 -15.91
C VAL A 517 34.33 7.44 -15.98
N PRO A 518 33.08 7.85 -15.89
CA PRO A 518 32.70 9.26 -15.95
C PRO A 518 33.09 10.02 -14.67
N VAL A 519 33.46 11.28 -14.85
CA VAL A 519 33.70 12.25 -13.78
C VAL A 519 32.72 13.41 -13.98
N GLU A 520 32.02 13.78 -12.91
CA GLU A 520 31.09 14.92 -12.95
C GLU A 520 31.84 16.18 -12.45
N PRO A 521 31.96 17.25 -13.26
CA PRO A 521 32.61 18.48 -12.86
C PRO A 521 32.06 19.12 -11.58
N LEU A 522 30.74 18.90 -11.31
CA LEU A 522 30.06 19.43 -10.12
C LEU A 522 30.34 18.62 -8.84
N TRP A 523 31.04 17.49 -8.92
CA TRP A 523 31.36 16.74 -7.71
C TRP A 523 32.38 17.51 -6.85
N PRO A 524 32.30 17.38 -5.50
CA PRO A 524 33.35 17.89 -4.60
C PRO A 524 34.74 17.36 -4.98
N GLU A 525 35.74 18.22 -4.88
CA GLU A 525 37.11 17.88 -5.27
C GLU A 525 37.67 16.57 -4.68
N PRO A 526 37.39 16.22 -3.41
CA PRO A 526 37.85 14.94 -2.89
C PRO A 526 37.27 13.72 -3.64
N ARG A 527 36.03 13.82 -4.11
CA ARG A 527 35.39 12.76 -4.88
C ARG A 527 35.95 12.67 -6.30
N ARG A 528 36.12 13.78 -6.97
CA ARG A 528 36.75 13.85 -8.30
C ARG A 528 38.14 13.24 -8.27
N ARG A 529 38.96 13.67 -7.29
CA ARG A 529 40.32 13.16 -7.09
C ARG A 529 40.36 11.66 -6.85
N ALA A 530 39.51 11.13 -6.00
CA ALA A 530 39.47 9.69 -5.73
C ALA A 530 39.20 8.84 -7.00
N VAL A 531 38.35 9.33 -7.93
CA VAL A 531 38.07 8.67 -9.20
C VAL A 531 39.27 8.82 -10.17
N THR A 532 39.85 10.02 -10.30
CA THR A 532 40.91 10.29 -11.24
C THR A 532 42.24 9.64 -10.82
N GLU A 533 42.54 9.55 -9.51
CA GLU A 533 43.74 8.86 -8.99
C GLU A 533 43.68 7.34 -9.20
N ALA A 534 42.49 6.75 -9.25
CA ALA A 534 42.31 5.33 -9.53
C ALA A 534 42.42 5.01 -11.04
N ALA A 535 42.28 6.00 -11.90
CA ALA A 535 42.29 5.82 -13.35
C ALA A 535 43.72 5.75 -13.92
N ARG A 536 43.90 4.93 -14.94
CA ARG A 536 45.17 4.84 -15.69
C ARG A 536 45.40 6.05 -16.58
N VAL A 537 44.34 6.60 -17.13
CA VAL A 537 44.31 7.78 -18.02
C VAL A 537 43.16 8.67 -17.61
N VAL A 538 43.37 9.98 -17.65
CA VAL A 538 42.31 10.97 -17.46
C VAL A 538 42.15 11.77 -18.76
N LEU A 539 40.95 11.82 -19.30
CA LEU A 539 40.56 12.59 -20.48
C LEU A 539 39.75 13.82 -20.04
N THR A 540 40.31 15.01 -20.21
CA THR A 540 39.66 16.30 -20.03
C THR A 540 39.36 17.00 -21.36
N GLU A 541 39.93 16.49 -22.44
CA GLU A 541 39.71 16.90 -23.84
C GLU A 541 40.07 15.72 -24.75
N ILE A 542 39.57 15.73 -26.00
CA ILE A 542 40.02 14.79 -27.01
C ILE A 542 41.40 15.27 -27.48
N PRO A 543 42.48 14.48 -27.31
CA PRO A 543 43.80 14.84 -27.76
C PRO A 543 43.87 14.95 -29.29
N ASP A 544 44.92 15.56 -29.83
CA ASP A 544 45.17 15.54 -31.26
C ASP A 544 45.20 14.11 -31.78
N LEU A 545 44.32 13.80 -32.73
CA LEU A 545 44.18 12.48 -33.29
C LEU A 545 45.05 12.32 -34.54
N PRO A 546 45.89 11.28 -34.64
CA PRO A 546 46.72 11.05 -35.82
C PRO A 546 45.85 10.73 -37.04
N GLU A 547 46.26 11.19 -38.23
CA GLU A 547 45.62 10.85 -39.48
C GLU A 547 45.87 9.38 -39.86
N GLU A 548 47.13 8.92 -39.62
CA GLU A 548 47.52 7.54 -39.80
C GLU A 548 47.71 6.87 -38.43
N PHE A 549 47.07 5.72 -38.22
CA PHE A 549 47.14 4.94 -36.99
C PHE A 549 46.93 3.45 -37.24
N GLU A 550 47.55 2.65 -36.43
CA GLU A 550 47.33 1.21 -36.43
C GLU A 550 45.99 0.90 -35.70
N ARG A 551 45.13 0.08 -36.31
CA ARG A 551 43.90 -0.36 -35.65
C ARG A 551 44.24 -1.30 -34.50
N VAL A 552 43.74 -0.97 -33.33
CA VAL A 552 43.94 -1.74 -32.10
C VAL A 552 42.95 -2.87 -32.02
N ASP A 553 43.41 -4.11 -31.76
CA ASP A 553 42.51 -5.17 -31.29
C ASP A 553 42.11 -4.86 -29.84
N PRO A 554 40.84 -4.62 -29.53
CA PRO A 554 40.40 -4.31 -28.17
C PRO A 554 40.73 -5.43 -27.17
N GLY A 555 40.74 -6.70 -27.60
CA GLY A 555 40.95 -7.84 -26.71
C GLY A 555 39.88 -7.99 -25.63
N ILE A 556 38.69 -7.42 -25.84
CA ILE A 556 37.58 -7.50 -24.91
C ILE A 556 36.77 -8.78 -25.10
N THR A 557 36.24 -9.27 -24.01
CA THR A 557 35.28 -10.36 -23.96
C THR A 557 33.93 -9.85 -23.46
N PRO A 558 32.85 -10.63 -23.57
CA PRO A 558 31.56 -10.26 -23.00
C PRO A 558 31.62 -9.90 -21.52
N ASP A 559 32.52 -10.54 -20.77
CA ASP A 559 32.71 -10.32 -19.33
C ASP A 559 33.69 -9.19 -18.98
N SER A 560 34.37 -8.59 -19.97
CA SER A 560 35.20 -7.39 -19.77
C SER A 560 34.33 -6.22 -19.32
N LEU A 561 34.84 -5.36 -18.42
CA LEU A 561 34.10 -4.19 -17.98
C LEU A 561 33.93 -3.18 -19.13
N ALA A 562 32.69 -2.76 -19.34
CA ALA A 562 32.36 -1.66 -20.23
C ALA A 562 32.49 -0.32 -19.52
N TYR A 563 31.96 -0.22 -18.29
CA TYR A 563 32.06 0.99 -17.52
C TYR A 563 32.05 0.76 -15.99
N VAL A 564 32.42 1.81 -15.24
CA VAL A 564 32.28 1.87 -13.79
C VAL A 564 31.61 3.18 -13.41
N PHE A 565 30.45 3.09 -12.76
CA PHE A 565 29.74 4.24 -12.22
C PHE A 565 29.83 4.30 -10.70
N HIS A 566 29.89 5.50 -10.14
CA HIS A 566 29.97 5.72 -8.72
C HIS A 566 28.63 6.15 -8.16
N THR A 567 27.95 5.25 -7.44
CA THR A 567 26.67 5.52 -6.78
C THR A 567 26.85 6.01 -5.35
N SER A 568 25.87 6.78 -4.82
CA SER A 568 25.84 7.20 -3.42
C SER A 568 25.65 5.98 -2.51
N GLY A 569 26.66 5.64 -1.72
CA GLY A 569 26.58 4.54 -0.75
C GLY A 569 25.80 4.92 0.51
N SER A 570 25.03 3.98 1.08
CA SER A 570 24.34 4.14 2.38
C SER A 570 25.29 4.44 3.55
N THR A 571 26.60 4.20 3.37
CA THR A 571 27.67 4.48 4.35
C THR A 571 28.34 5.83 4.14
N GLY A 572 27.84 6.67 3.21
CA GLY A 572 28.42 7.99 2.88
C GLY A 572 29.64 7.92 1.95
N ARG A 573 30.18 6.74 1.64
CA ARG A 573 31.27 6.57 0.65
C ARG A 573 30.68 6.10 -0.68
N PRO A 574 31.06 6.72 -1.82
CA PRO A 574 30.63 6.28 -3.14
C PRO A 574 31.05 4.83 -3.42
N LYS A 575 30.15 4.04 -4.00
CA LYS A 575 30.41 2.66 -4.42
C LYS A 575 30.66 2.62 -5.91
N ALA A 576 31.74 1.98 -6.33
CA ALA A 576 32.10 1.79 -7.74
C ALA A 576 31.39 0.52 -8.26
N VAL A 577 30.38 0.68 -9.09
CA VAL A 577 29.62 -0.43 -9.72
C VAL A 577 30.25 -0.74 -11.07
N GLY A 578 30.81 -1.94 -11.24
CA GLY A 578 31.42 -2.38 -12.49
C GLY A 578 30.46 -3.20 -13.34
N VAL A 579 30.17 -2.74 -14.55
CA VAL A 579 29.21 -3.37 -15.48
C VAL A 579 29.94 -3.95 -16.71
N PRO A 580 29.73 -5.24 -17.03
CA PRO A 580 30.38 -5.89 -18.16
C PRO A 580 29.72 -5.57 -19.51
N HIS A 581 30.44 -5.71 -20.61
CA HIS A 581 29.94 -5.47 -21.96
C HIS A 581 28.68 -6.28 -22.28
N ARG A 582 28.61 -7.57 -21.88
CA ARG A 582 27.42 -8.41 -22.12
C ARG A 582 26.15 -7.81 -21.53
N ALA A 583 26.22 -7.28 -20.32
CA ALA A 583 25.04 -6.70 -19.67
C ALA A 583 24.58 -5.42 -20.38
N VAL A 584 25.50 -4.57 -20.81
CA VAL A 584 25.19 -3.36 -21.58
C VAL A 584 24.63 -3.73 -22.97
N ALA A 585 25.26 -4.67 -23.66
CA ALA A 585 24.83 -5.11 -24.99
C ALA A 585 23.40 -5.69 -24.98
N GLU A 586 23.12 -6.59 -24.05
CA GLU A 586 21.79 -7.20 -23.86
C GLU A 586 20.75 -6.13 -23.51
N MET A 587 21.06 -5.24 -22.59
CA MET A 587 20.15 -4.16 -22.19
C MET A 587 19.84 -3.23 -23.38
N LEU A 588 20.87 -2.78 -24.14
CA LEU A 588 20.66 -1.92 -25.30
C LEU A 588 19.85 -2.62 -26.37
N ALA A 589 20.13 -3.89 -26.69
CA ALA A 589 19.37 -4.65 -27.68
C ALA A 589 17.87 -4.72 -27.36
N ARG A 590 17.53 -4.97 -26.08
CA ARG A 590 16.14 -5.15 -25.64
C ARG A 590 15.41 -3.82 -25.51
N SER A 591 16.04 -2.83 -24.91
CA SER A 591 15.42 -1.53 -24.69
C SER A 591 15.21 -0.76 -25.99
N THR A 592 16.16 -0.81 -26.93
CA THR A 592 15.98 -0.15 -28.24
C THR A 592 14.89 -0.84 -29.08
N ALA A 593 14.80 -2.18 -29.02
CA ALA A 593 13.72 -2.92 -29.67
C ALA A 593 12.36 -2.61 -29.03
N LEU A 594 12.29 -2.53 -27.70
CA LEU A 594 11.06 -2.26 -26.96
C LEU A 594 10.42 -0.93 -27.35
N VAL A 595 11.22 0.13 -27.47
CA VAL A 595 10.75 1.47 -27.87
C VAL A 595 10.72 1.68 -29.37
N GLY A 596 10.98 0.64 -30.16
CA GLY A 596 10.98 0.69 -31.64
C GLY A 596 11.95 1.74 -32.19
N LEU A 597 13.17 1.83 -31.62
CA LEU A 597 14.21 2.75 -32.08
C LEU A 597 14.80 2.26 -33.41
N GLY A 598 14.92 3.16 -34.41
CA GLY A 598 15.42 2.86 -35.74
C GLY A 598 16.32 3.94 -36.32
N ALA A 599 16.91 3.67 -37.49
CA ALA A 599 17.87 4.55 -38.14
C ALA A 599 17.35 5.95 -38.47
N GLY A 600 16.02 6.14 -38.59
CA GLY A 600 15.40 7.46 -38.81
C GLY A 600 15.22 8.29 -37.53
N ASP A 601 15.56 7.78 -36.38
CA ASP A 601 15.33 8.47 -35.11
C ASP A 601 16.49 9.39 -34.72
N VAL A 602 16.13 10.37 -33.88
CA VAL A 602 17.06 11.29 -33.23
C VAL A 602 16.79 11.22 -31.74
N VAL A 603 17.77 10.79 -30.97
CA VAL A 603 17.67 10.67 -29.53
C VAL A 603 18.35 11.85 -28.86
N ALA A 604 17.64 12.53 -27.96
CA ALA A 604 18.23 13.59 -27.16
C ALA A 604 19.11 13.00 -26.04
N ALA A 605 20.36 13.44 -25.95
CA ALA A 605 21.25 13.12 -24.82
C ALA A 605 21.21 14.29 -23.83
N MET A 606 20.54 14.12 -22.71
CA MET A 606 20.25 15.18 -21.72
C MET A 606 20.68 14.83 -20.28
N VAL A 607 20.81 13.55 -19.96
CA VAL A 607 21.19 13.08 -18.64
C VAL A 607 22.69 13.33 -18.39
N SER A 608 23.06 13.70 -17.14
CA SER A 608 24.49 13.90 -16.80
C SER A 608 25.30 12.64 -17.13
N PRO A 609 26.52 12.79 -17.70
CA PRO A 609 27.42 11.66 -17.95
C PRO A 609 27.75 10.81 -16.72
N ALA A 610 27.57 11.35 -15.51
CA ALA A 610 27.81 10.64 -14.26
C ALA A 610 26.71 9.65 -13.85
N PHE A 611 25.60 9.60 -14.58
CA PHE A 611 24.54 8.60 -14.43
C PHE A 611 24.58 7.60 -15.59
N ASP A 612 24.45 6.32 -15.29
CA ASP A 612 24.51 5.23 -16.29
C ASP A 612 23.41 5.32 -17.37
N ILE A 613 22.29 5.95 -17.05
CA ILE A 613 21.22 6.31 -17.99
C ILE A 613 21.79 7.02 -19.24
N SER A 614 22.84 7.83 -19.09
CA SER A 614 23.50 8.53 -20.20
C SER A 614 24.09 7.59 -21.25
N VAL A 615 24.48 6.38 -20.86
CA VAL A 615 25.03 5.38 -21.79
C VAL A 615 23.95 4.95 -22.80
N TRP A 616 22.69 4.82 -22.36
CA TRP A 616 21.59 4.54 -23.27
C TRP A 616 21.39 5.66 -24.30
N GLU A 617 21.43 6.92 -23.86
CA GLU A 617 21.26 8.08 -24.74
C GLU A 617 22.41 8.26 -25.76
N LEU A 618 23.65 7.98 -25.31
CA LEU A 618 24.85 8.24 -26.10
C LEU A 618 25.24 7.07 -27.01
N VAL A 619 24.87 5.83 -26.63
CA VAL A 619 25.32 4.62 -27.33
C VAL A 619 24.17 3.85 -27.94
N GLY A 620 23.01 3.79 -27.29
CA GLY A 620 21.84 3.05 -27.78
C GLY A 620 21.45 3.42 -29.22
N PRO A 621 21.35 4.70 -29.60
CA PRO A 621 21.04 5.12 -30.96
C PRO A 621 22.03 4.54 -32.00
N LEU A 622 23.30 4.48 -31.64
CA LEU A 622 24.36 4.02 -32.54
C LEU A 622 24.26 2.52 -32.88
N THR A 623 23.60 1.74 -32.03
CA THR A 623 23.38 0.31 -32.27
C THR A 623 22.35 0.02 -33.37
N VAL A 624 21.49 1.01 -33.68
CA VAL A 624 20.42 0.87 -34.69
C VAL A 624 20.60 1.83 -35.87
N GLY A 625 21.68 2.61 -35.91
CA GLY A 625 21.94 3.59 -36.98
C GLY A 625 21.23 4.93 -36.80
N ALA A 626 20.73 5.23 -35.60
CA ALA A 626 20.06 6.48 -35.24
C ALA A 626 21.08 7.59 -34.85
N ARG A 627 20.63 8.84 -34.78
CA ARG A 627 21.45 9.99 -34.42
C ARG A 627 21.34 10.38 -32.95
N VAL A 628 22.45 10.75 -32.31
CA VAL A 628 22.52 11.35 -31.00
C VAL A 628 22.51 12.88 -31.11
N ALA A 629 21.55 13.55 -30.47
CA ALA A 629 21.50 15.01 -30.33
C ALA A 629 21.85 15.40 -28.89
N ALA A 630 23.07 15.88 -28.68
CA ALA A 630 23.52 16.33 -27.36
C ALA A 630 22.91 17.69 -27.02
N ILE A 631 22.22 17.78 -25.89
CA ILE A 631 21.57 18.99 -25.39
C ILE A 631 22.43 19.57 -24.24
N PRO A 632 22.88 20.83 -24.33
CA PRO A 632 23.66 21.48 -23.27
C PRO A 632 22.93 21.53 -21.92
N PRO A 633 23.64 21.39 -20.77
CA PRO A 633 22.99 21.35 -19.45
C PRO A 633 22.14 22.58 -19.13
N GLU A 634 22.60 23.76 -19.53
CA GLU A 634 21.92 25.04 -19.34
C GLU A 634 20.59 25.14 -20.09
N ILE A 635 20.43 24.40 -21.19
CA ILE A 635 19.16 24.33 -21.95
C ILE A 635 18.19 23.37 -21.28
N VAL A 636 18.63 22.29 -20.64
CA VAL A 636 17.75 21.29 -20.04
C VAL A 636 16.88 21.88 -18.93
N VAL A 637 17.37 22.88 -18.21
CA VAL A 637 16.64 23.55 -17.12
C VAL A 637 15.76 24.72 -17.57
N ASP A 638 15.87 25.13 -18.83
CA ASP A 638 15.04 26.18 -19.47
C ASP A 638 14.01 25.53 -20.40
N GLY A 639 12.79 25.31 -19.91
CA GLY A 639 11.75 24.59 -20.64
C GLY A 639 11.45 25.14 -22.04
N PRO A 640 11.22 26.45 -22.23
CA PRO A 640 11.04 27.06 -23.57
C PRO A 640 12.28 26.89 -24.49
N ALA A 641 13.50 27.02 -23.97
CA ALA A 641 14.71 26.79 -24.74
C ALA A 641 14.86 25.32 -25.11
N LEU A 642 14.56 24.41 -24.17
CA LEU A 642 14.59 22.97 -24.38
C LEU A 642 13.60 22.55 -25.47
N ALA A 643 12.36 23.01 -25.40
CA ALA A 643 11.34 22.69 -26.40
C ALA A 643 11.78 23.16 -27.80
N ARG A 644 12.30 24.39 -27.94
CA ARG A 644 12.84 24.90 -29.22
C ARG A 644 14.02 24.07 -29.73
N ARG A 645 14.93 23.64 -28.82
CA ARG A 645 16.09 22.83 -29.20
C ARG A 645 15.68 21.44 -29.67
N LEU A 646 14.73 20.78 -29.00
CA LEU A 646 14.19 19.50 -29.45
C LEU A 646 13.58 19.56 -30.83
N MET A 647 12.84 20.63 -31.16
CA MET A 647 12.29 20.85 -32.48
C MET A 647 13.39 21.13 -33.53
N ALA A 648 14.37 21.96 -33.20
CA ALA A 648 15.44 22.33 -34.16
C ALA A 648 16.32 21.11 -34.53
N GLU A 649 16.55 20.20 -33.58
CA GLU A 649 17.28 18.93 -33.80
C GLU A 649 16.39 17.82 -34.39
N ALA A 650 15.08 18.08 -34.57
CA ALA A 650 14.09 17.07 -34.97
C ALA A 650 14.14 15.80 -34.07
N VAL A 651 14.23 16.00 -32.76
CA VAL A 651 14.31 14.89 -31.77
C VAL A 651 13.03 14.08 -31.77
N THR A 652 13.15 12.78 -31.92
CA THR A 652 12.02 11.84 -31.94
C THR A 652 11.86 11.02 -30.68
N VAL A 653 12.94 10.84 -29.91
CA VAL A 653 12.97 10.05 -28.69
C VAL A 653 13.66 10.81 -27.57
N VAL A 654 12.99 10.89 -26.42
CA VAL A 654 13.48 11.56 -25.20
C VAL A 654 13.39 10.61 -24.03
N GLN A 655 14.50 10.43 -23.33
CA GLN A 655 14.58 9.73 -22.04
C GLN A 655 15.06 10.71 -20.97
N VAL A 656 14.26 10.96 -19.96
CA VAL A 656 14.63 11.85 -18.84
C VAL A 656 13.88 11.48 -17.57
N THR A 657 14.29 12.12 -16.46
CA THR A 657 13.58 11.99 -15.19
C THR A 657 12.25 12.75 -15.20
N PRO A 658 11.28 12.35 -14.36
CA PRO A 658 10.03 13.10 -14.14
C PRO A 658 10.24 14.60 -13.90
N SER A 659 11.29 14.98 -13.17
CA SER A 659 11.62 16.39 -12.93
C SER A 659 11.86 17.18 -14.22
N VAL A 660 12.55 16.61 -15.22
CA VAL A 660 12.79 17.25 -16.51
C VAL A 660 11.51 17.26 -17.36
N TRP A 661 10.69 16.20 -17.30
CA TRP A 661 9.37 16.20 -17.92
C TRP A 661 8.48 17.33 -17.39
N ALA A 662 8.50 17.59 -16.09
CA ALA A 662 7.74 18.68 -15.46
C ALA A 662 8.18 20.06 -15.98
N VAL A 663 9.48 20.25 -16.26
CA VAL A 663 10.00 21.49 -16.88
C VAL A 663 9.41 21.73 -18.28
N LEU A 664 9.31 20.68 -19.11
CA LEU A 664 8.70 20.79 -20.45
C LEU A 664 7.18 21.02 -20.38
N VAL A 665 6.49 20.32 -19.48
CA VAL A 665 5.04 20.50 -19.27
C VAL A 665 4.74 21.92 -18.82
N ALA A 666 5.50 22.47 -17.88
CA ALA A 666 5.35 23.86 -17.41
C ALA A 666 5.64 24.91 -18.51
N ALA A 667 6.42 24.55 -19.53
CA ALA A 667 6.75 25.41 -20.66
C ALA A 667 5.76 25.33 -21.83
N GLY A 668 4.64 24.64 -21.66
CA GLY A 668 3.58 24.51 -22.68
C GLY A 668 3.50 23.14 -23.34
N GLY A 669 4.23 22.16 -22.85
CA GLY A 669 4.16 20.76 -23.28
C GLY A 669 5.39 20.24 -24.01
N VAL A 670 5.34 18.97 -24.35
CA VAL A 670 6.39 18.27 -25.09
C VAL A 670 6.16 18.47 -26.60
N PRO A 671 7.17 18.83 -27.39
CA PRO A 671 7.01 19.00 -28.82
C PRO A 671 6.48 17.76 -29.56
N ASP A 672 5.62 17.94 -30.56
CA ASP A 672 4.97 16.85 -31.32
C ASP A 672 5.96 15.95 -32.07
N CYS A 673 7.17 16.43 -32.38
CA CYS A 673 8.20 15.61 -33.01
C CYS A 673 8.67 14.46 -32.09
N VAL A 674 8.49 14.57 -30.76
CA VAL A 674 8.87 13.54 -29.80
C VAL A 674 7.81 12.43 -29.77
N ARG A 675 8.04 11.38 -30.56
CA ARG A 675 7.12 10.24 -30.67
C ARG A 675 7.21 9.27 -29.51
N VAL A 676 8.38 9.12 -28.86
CA VAL A 676 8.62 8.25 -27.71
C VAL A 676 9.13 9.07 -26.54
N ARG A 677 8.48 8.89 -25.40
CA ARG A 677 8.80 9.53 -24.13
C ARG A 677 9.14 8.44 -23.12
N VAL A 678 10.33 8.48 -22.53
CA VAL A 678 10.77 7.52 -21.51
C VAL A 678 11.02 8.25 -20.20
N SER A 679 10.33 7.85 -19.16
CA SER A 679 10.51 8.33 -17.79
C SER A 679 11.29 7.32 -16.98
N ILE A 680 12.36 7.75 -16.31
CA ILE A 680 13.27 6.88 -15.55
C ILE A 680 13.91 7.63 -14.37
N GLY A 681 14.34 6.90 -13.34
CA GLY A 681 15.21 7.39 -12.26
C GLY A 681 14.49 8.09 -11.11
N GLU A 682 13.24 8.48 -11.27
CA GLU A 682 12.38 9.09 -10.26
C GLU A 682 10.96 8.52 -10.37
N VAL A 683 10.11 8.77 -9.37
CA VAL A 683 8.70 8.33 -9.40
C VAL A 683 7.90 9.20 -10.39
N LEU A 684 7.34 8.58 -11.41
CA LEU A 684 6.40 9.22 -12.33
C LEU A 684 5.01 9.27 -11.67
N THR A 685 4.47 10.48 -11.48
CA THR A 685 3.12 10.64 -10.91
C THR A 685 2.02 10.52 -11.95
N PRO A 686 0.80 10.07 -11.60
CA PRO A 686 -0.33 10.01 -12.53
C PRO A 686 -0.67 11.36 -13.18
N GLU A 687 -0.55 12.46 -12.45
CA GLU A 687 -0.81 13.82 -12.94
C GLU A 687 0.19 14.23 -14.03
N LEU A 688 1.48 13.95 -13.79
CA LEU A 688 2.52 14.23 -14.78
C LEU A 688 2.36 13.32 -16.01
N ALA A 689 2.10 12.02 -15.79
CA ALA A 689 1.84 11.07 -16.87
C ALA A 689 0.64 11.51 -17.74
N GLY A 690 -0.44 11.98 -17.12
CA GLY A 690 -1.60 12.56 -17.82
C GLY A 690 -1.25 13.80 -18.67
N SER A 691 -0.32 14.62 -18.18
CA SER A 691 0.14 15.82 -18.89
C SER A 691 1.11 15.49 -20.04
N LEU A 692 1.69 14.29 -20.06
CA LEU A 692 2.58 13.80 -21.10
C LEU A 692 1.84 13.06 -22.24
N GLY A 693 0.53 13.17 -22.34
CA GLY A 693 -0.28 12.48 -23.35
C GLY A 693 0.10 12.75 -24.80
N GLY A 694 -0.50 12.00 -25.75
CA GLY A 694 -0.38 12.21 -27.20
C GLY A 694 0.78 11.49 -27.90
N ALA A 695 1.71 10.88 -27.15
CA ALA A 695 2.82 10.09 -27.68
C ALA A 695 2.97 8.77 -26.89
N GLU A 696 3.86 7.91 -27.36
CA GLU A 696 4.17 6.66 -26.65
C GLU A 696 4.99 6.96 -25.40
N LEU A 697 4.39 6.71 -24.20
CA LEU A 697 5.02 6.95 -22.91
C LEU A 697 5.39 5.63 -22.24
N TRP A 698 6.65 5.54 -21.82
CA TRP A 698 7.19 4.41 -21.04
C TRP A 698 7.64 4.87 -19.66
N ASN A 699 7.28 4.12 -18.63
CA ASN A 699 7.88 4.21 -17.30
C ASN A 699 8.86 3.05 -17.14
N THR A 700 10.13 3.36 -16.85
CA THR A 700 11.18 2.35 -16.76
C THR A 700 11.90 2.44 -15.43
N TYR A 701 12.38 1.29 -14.93
CA TYR A 701 13.12 1.21 -13.69
C TYR A 701 14.31 0.27 -13.82
N GLY A 702 15.41 0.64 -13.18
CA GLY A 702 16.59 -0.19 -13.03
C GLY A 702 17.65 0.53 -12.19
N PRO A 703 18.23 -0.12 -11.17
CA PRO A 703 19.40 0.38 -10.48
C PRO A 703 20.68 0.13 -11.30
N THR A 704 21.73 0.89 -11.03
CA THR A 704 23.02 0.76 -11.71
C THR A 704 23.60 -0.66 -11.62
N GLU A 705 23.31 -1.37 -10.51
CA GLU A 705 23.71 -2.75 -10.27
C GLU A 705 23.05 -3.75 -11.23
N THR A 706 21.98 -3.34 -11.92
CA THR A 706 21.26 -4.14 -12.93
C THR A 706 21.20 -3.43 -14.30
N THR A 707 22.18 -2.62 -14.63
CA THR A 707 22.45 -2.05 -15.96
C THR A 707 21.27 -1.26 -16.54
N ILE A 708 21.05 -0.06 -16.03
CA ILE A 708 20.15 0.99 -16.55
C ILE A 708 18.65 0.62 -16.50
N TRP A 709 18.20 -0.33 -17.35
CA TRP A 709 16.78 -0.76 -17.40
C TRP A 709 16.66 -2.24 -17.01
N SER A 710 15.80 -2.50 -16.03
CA SER A 710 15.44 -3.86 -15.63
C SER A 710 13.97 -4.17 -15.88
N THR A 711 13.11 -3.16 -15.70
CA THR A 711 11.67 -3.27 -15.95
C THR A 711 11.17 -2.09 -16.78
N ALA A 712 10.05 -2.28 -17.47
CA ALA A 712 9.42 -1.25 -18.27
C ALA A 712 7.90 -1.45 -18.33
N GLU A 713 7.15 -0.34 -18.38
CA GLU A 713 5.71 -0.34 -18.56
C GLU A 713 5.31 0.75 -19.55
N ARG A 714 4.45 0.39 -20.50
CA ARG A 714 3.82 1.36 -21.37
C ARG A 714 2.67 2.03 -20.64
N VAL A 715 2.78 3.33 -20.43
CA VAL A 715 1.78 4.11 -19.68
C VAL A 715 0.63 4.53 -20.60
N HIS A 716 -0.59 4.17 -20.22
CA HIS A 716 -1.80 4.59 -20.89
C HIS A 716 -2.49 5.69 -20.11
N PRO A 717 -3.07 6.72 -20.77
CA PRO A 717 -3.79 7.78 -20.08
C PRO A 717 -4.93 7.22 -19.20
N GLY A 718 -4.95 7.61 -17.92
CA GLY A 718 -5.98 7.20 -16.97
C GLY A 718 -5.84 5.77 -16.40
N SER A 719 -4.84 4.98 -16.85
CA SER A 719 -4.54 3.68 -16.23
C SER A 719 -3.67 3.84 -14.98
N ARG A 720 -3.76 2.86 -14.07
CA ARG A 720 -2.71 2.65 -13.06
C ARG A 720 -1.47 2.11 -13.75
N PHE A 721 -0.32 2.52 -13.29
CA PHE A 721 0.96 2.00 -13.75
C PHE A 721 1.95 1.95 -12.58
N GLY A 722 2.94 1.07 -12.71
CA GLY A 722 4.03 0.89 -11.76
C GLY A 722 5.38 0.99 -12.43
N ILE A 723 6.34 0.21 -11.95
CA ILE A 723 7.65 0.05 -12.61
C ILE A 723 7.61 -0.94 -13.77
N GLY A 724 6.47 -1.55 -14.03
CA GLY A 724 6.24 -2.50 -15.11
C GLY A 724 6.79 -3.89 -14.90
N GLY A 725 6.68 -4.69 -15.95
CA GLY A 725 7.25 -6.05 -16.00
C GLY A 725 8.74 -6.05 -16.33
N PRO A 726 9.45 -7.14 -16.01
CA PRO A 726 10.86 -7.29 -16.35
C PRO A 726 11.07 -7.35 -17.87
N LEU A 727 12.19 -6.78 -18.32
CA LEU A 727 12.64 -6.93 -19.70
C LEU A 727 12.89 -8.39 -20.01
N ASP A 728 12.84 -8.76 -21.30
CA ASP A 728 13.16 -10.10 -21.76
C ASP A 728 14.50 -10.60 -21.19
N GLY A 729 14.49 -11.76 -20.52
CA GLY A 729 15.67 -12.35 -19.89
C GLY A 729 16.09 -11.72 -18.56
N VAL A 730 15.31 -10.80 -18.01
CA VAL A 730 15.40 -10.34 -16.63
C VAL A 730 14.42 -11.15 -15.78
N ALA A 731 14.82 -11.53 -14.58
CA ALA A 731 13.95 -12.14 -13.58
C ALA A 731 13.75 -11.16 -12.42
N ALA A 732 12.51 -10.91 -12.05
CA ALA A 732 12.15 -10.12 -10.89
C ALA A 732 11.45 -11.00 -9.85
N TYR A 733 11.84 -10.89 -8.59
CA TYR A 733 11.28 -11.63 -7.47
C TYR A 733 10.84 -10.65 -6.39
N LEU A 734 9.66 -10.87 -5.82
CA LEU A 734 9.20 -10.17 -4.63
C LEU A 734 9.37 -11.11 -3.44
N LEU A 735 10.29 -10.76 -2.54
CA LEU A 735 10.67 -11.63 -1.43
C LEU A 735 10.47 -10.95 -0.09
N ASN A 736 10.08 -11.72 0.93
CA ASN A 736 10.05 -11.26 2.32
C ASN A 736 11.45 -11.25 2.96
N ALA A 737 11.56 -10.83 4.20
CA ALA A 737 12.83 -10.77 4.95
C ALA A 737 13.54 -12.14 5.09
N GLY A 738 12.81 -13.25 4.95
CA GLY A 738 13.35 -14.61 4.93
C GLY A 738 13.75 -15.10 3.53
N LEU A 739 13.79 -14.20 2.54
CA LEU A 739 14.06 -14.50 1.12
C LEU A 739 13.10 -15.54 0.52
N ARG A 740 11.84 -15.50 0.94
CA ARG A 740 10.77 -16.34 0.40
C ARG A 740 9.81 -15.49 -0.41
N PRO A 741 9.23 -16.02 -1.50
CA PRO A 741 8.21 -15.29 -2.26
C PRO A 741 7.05 -14.84 -1.38
N VAL A 742 6.52 -13.65 -1.68
CA VAL A 742 5.28 -13.14 -1.07
C VAL A 742 4.09 -13.45 -1.99
N ASP A 743 2.88 -13.46 -1.44
CA ASP A 743 1.66 -13.60 -2.23
C ASP A 743 1.35 -12.30 -2.99
N ASP A 744 0.39 -12.35 -3.92
CA ASP A 744 -0.20 -11.17 -4.53
C ASP A 744 -0.77 -10.23 -3.45
N ASP A 745 -0.77 -8.93 -3.72
CA ASP A 745 -1.19 -7.88 -2.79
C ASP A 745 -0.39 -7.82 -1.47
N VAL A 746 0.80 -8.40 -1.43
CA VAL A 746 1.73 -8.31 -0.31
C VAL A 746 3.00 -7.57 -0.72
N VAL A 747 3.41 -6.57 0.05
CA VAL A 747 4.64 -5.82 -0.20
C VAL A 747 5.85 -6.74 0.04
N GLY A 748 6.74 -6.80 -0.96
CA GLY A 748 8.00 -7.53 -0.90
C GLY A 748 9.18 -6.68 -1.36
N GLU A 749 10.39 -7.06 -0.96
CA GLU A 749 11.62 -6.47 -1.51
C GLU A 749 11.86 -7.02 -2.93
N VAL A 750 12.12 -6.12 -3.88
CA VAL A 750 12.38 -6.50 -5.29
C VAL A 750 13.79 -7.02 -5.42
N TYR A 751 13.92 -8.28 -5.84
CA TYR A 751 15.18 -8.90 -6.22
C TYR A 751 15.23 -9.10 -7.74
N LEU A 752 16.29 -8.58 -8.35
CA LEU A 752 16.50 -8.64 -9.79
C LEU A 752 17.61 -9.63 -10.14
N GLY A 753 17.39 -10.41 -11.21
CA GLY A 753 18.33 -11.41 -11.70
C GLY A 753 18.37 -11.44 -13.23
N GLY A 754 19.20 -12.32 -13.78
CA GLY A 754 19.33 -12.49 -15.22
C GLY A 754 20.56 -11.81 -15.82
N PHE A 755 20.49 -11.46 -17.11
CA PHE A 755 21.61 -10.89 -17.87
C PHE A 755 22.10 -9.52 -17.36
N PRO A 756 21.25 -8.61 -16.79
CA PRO A 756 21.67 -7.21 -16.55
C PRO A 756 22.54 -7.04 -15.32
N LEU A 757 22.87 -8.12 -14.62
CA LEU A 757 23.64 -8.01 -13.38
C LEU A 757 25.04 -7.44 -13.64
N ALA A 758 25.40 -6.40 -12.86
CA ALA A 758 26.74 -5.88 -12.76
C ALA A 758 27.71 -6.99 -12.26
N ARG A 759 28.99 -6.84 -12.54
CA ARG A 759 30.04 -7.72 -12.00
C ARG A 759 30.09 -7.61 -10.46
N GLY A 760 29.81 -6.42 -9.91
CA GLY A 760 29.76 -6.15 -8.49
C GLY A 760 30.35 -4.80 -8.13
N TYR A 761 30.51 -4.57 -6.82
CA TYR A 761 31.21 -3.42 -6.29
C TYR A 761 32.71 -3.62 -6.35
N LEU A 762 33.43 -2.63 -6.89
CA LEU A 762 34.87 -2.68 -7.10
C LEU A 762 35.58 -1.91 -5.99
N GLY A 763 36.66 -2.47 -5.41
CA GLY A 763 37.50 -1.79 -4.45
C GLY A 763 37.05 -1.80 -2.98
N ALA A 764 36.00 -2.53 -2.61
CA ALA A 764 35.54 -2.68 -1.24
C ALA A 764 35.50 -4.16 -0.78
N PRO A 765 36.66 -4.75 -0.38
CA PRO A 765 36.67 -6.05 0.23
C PRO A 765 36.00 -5.97 1.63
N GLY A 766 34.89 -6.71 1.85
CA GLY A 766 34.24 -6.82 3.15
C GLY A 766 32.92 -6.06 3.33
N GLU A 767 32.45 -5.28 2.36
CA GLU A 767 31.06 -4.79 2.42
C GLU A 767 30.05 -5.95 2.25
N PRO A 768 28.96 -5.97 3.05
CA PRO A 768 28.01 -7.06 2.97
C PRO A 768 27.39 -7.15 1.57
N ARG A 769 27.55 -8.30 0.94
CA ARG A 769 27.03 -8.66 -0.39
C ARG A 769 25.48 -8.68 -0.46
N ARG A 770 24.78 -8.01 0.45
CA ARG A 770 23.34 -8.06 0.61
C ARG A 770 22.52 -7.61 -0.59
N ARG A 771 23.11 -6.86 -1.53
CA ARG A 771 22.41 -6.38 -2.75
C ARG A 771 22.76 -7.13 -4.04
N LEU A 772 23.77 -8.00 -4.02
CA LEU A 772 24.13 -8.88 -5.13
C LEU A 772 24.23 -10.31 -4.63
N LEU A 773 23.14 -10.84 -4.08
CA LEU A 773 23.06 -12.27 -3.75
C LEU A 773 22.92 -13.05 -5.05
N PRO A 774 23.80 -14.05 -5.32
CA PRO A 774 23.50 -15.00 -6.36
C PRO A 774 22.26 -15.78 -5.92
N VAL A 775 21.14 -15.60 -6.60
CA VAL A 775 20.00 -16.52 -6.48
C VAL A 775 20.49 -17.86 -7.03
N ARG A 776 20.90 -18.72 -6.12
CA ARG A 776 21.44 -20.05 -6.46
C ARG A 776 20.30 -21.01 -6.82
N ARG A 777 19.74 -20.90 -7.96
CA ARG A 777 18.79 -21.73 -8.73
C ARG A 777 17.51 -20.95 -9.09
N PRO A 778 17.02 -21.12 -10.30
CA PRO A 778 15.61 -20.87 -10.56
C PRO A 778 14.79 -21.73 -9.58
N PHE A 779 13.77 -21.13 -8.96
CA PHE A 779 12.81 -21.89 -8.18
C PHE A 779 12.22 -23.00 -9.09
N PRO A 780 12.02 -24.23 -8.62
CA PRO A 780 11.48 -25.30 -9.44
C PRO A 780 10.04 -24.90 -9.85
N GLY A 781 9.84 -24.63 -11.14
CA GLY A 781 8.53 -24.23 -11.71
C GLY A 781 8.61 -23.21 -12.84
N GLY A 782 9.80 -22.81 -13.32
CA GLY A 782 9.98 -21.98 -14.51
C GLY A 782 10.27 -22.81 -15.75
#